data_579b29c2de301c1aa133a46fdba4b1a2
#
_entry.id   579b29c2de301c1aa133a46fdba4b1a2
#
_cell.length_a   1.000
_cell.length_b   1.000
_cell.length_c   1.000
_cell.angle_alpha   90.00
_cell.angle_beta   90.00
_cell.angle_gamma   90.00
#
_symmetry.space_group_name_H-M   'P 1'
#
loop_
_entity.id
_entity.type
_entity.pdbx_description
1 polymer ?
#
loop_
_entity_poly.entity_id
_entity_poly.type
_entity_poly.pdbx_seq_one_letter_code
_entity_poly.pdbx_strand_id
1 'polypeptide(L)'
;MGRTLNRQRSAFVLCFAIGMVGLTIFPLSLQALTRPSQGAMPGFVPGLTTPGMINDATNATPPTMGWNSWNAFACSGLDESLVRQTADAMVSSGLLAAGYNTLTLDDCWSAVSRDSNGNLTNDPAKFPSGMKAIGDYIHSQGLRYGIYASIGTSTCTGHTAGSLDHETRDVATFASWGVDYIKADRCNASGLVMKDLFARWRDAIVASGRPILLSASDNNPSDEPWAWGPITAHQWRMSDDISDDWATMIRNFDLNAAHAAATGPGTSNDPDMLEIGNGGMTDTEYRTHMGLWALMSAPLIAGNDVRSISPSILAILTDPEVIAVDQDPLAFQAVKAADDGSGHQIWYKPLDLPGGRAVGLLNRGNAAASITVDWNVVGLAPGNATVRDLWARADRGTFSNHYNVSVPGHGLALLRIVGADRTVADGFASDQPWTYMANELGPVERDMSNGGQAAGDGRTLTLRGFSYAKGLGAYAPSAIEFRPDAGCSNFTADIGVDDEVGNRGSVIFQVWGDGHKVYESGVMTGSDATRNVTLNITGVRSLRLELVAVDATTYDSADWANAQVTCAPRPNQPPRASFTASASWVRPGDSVTFNGSTSSDPDGAIRSYVWDFGDGSSGNGSVVQHLFGQPGTFRVLLTVVDDKGATDSATSYIVVSVTHPPVAAFSASPDIAFPGVPIWFDGSNSTDPDGGSIVAYDWDFGDQMTSSGRVVTHTYVSKGNFTVTLVVTDSFGTTNRTEGQVEIRNRAPVIVSTSPAASVVLGVSEPRAFELVVWDADGDPLTFSWYIQGTRIASTSPSYVFIGKTPGTYVVRAVASDGSTWVAFEWHVDVRGAMVALPPSAELPGTYASMGVVALALVGTIAVHALHARKQLRDDLAARMKRLWPRHP
;
A
#
# COMPACT_ATOMS: atom_id res chain seq x y z
N MET A 1 -12.01 65.86 35.01
CA MET A 1 -12.56 66.35 33.77
C MET A 1 -12.78 65.15 32.90
N GLY A 2 -13.90 64.62 32.72
CA GLY A 2 -15.24 65.12 32.28
C GLY A 2 -15.58 64.39 31.05
N ARG A 3 -16.46 63.42 31.18
CA ARG A 3 -17.82 63.23 30.59
C ARG A 3 -17.77 62.75 29.14
N THR A 4 -18.60 61.82 28.62
CA THR A 4 -19.93 61.25 28.95
C THR A 4 -20.17 60.12 27.96
N LEU A 5 -20.62 58.92 28.36
CA LEU A 5 -21.96 58.33 28.27
C LEU A 5 -22.75 58.57 26.95
N ASN A 6 -23.11 57.55 26.22
CA ASN A 6 -24.52 57.20 26.11
C ASN A 6 -24.80 55.77 25.59
N ARG A 7 -25.83 55.21 26.22
CA ARG A 7 -26.55 53.95 25.99
C ARG A 7 -27.67 54.16 24.93
N GLN A 8 -28.07 53.01 24.28
CA GLN A 8 -29.48 52.59 24.18
C GLN A 8 -29.46 51.30 23.31
N ARG A 9 -29.83 50.12 23.81
CA ARG A 9 -31.10 49.49 24.18
C ARG A 9 -32.05 49.21 23.00
N SER A 10 -32.24 47.92 22.74
CA SER A 10 -33.50 47.16 22.66
C SER A 10 -34.33 47.20 21.39
N ALA A 11 -34.59 46.06 20.79
CA ALA A 11 -35.96 45.49 20.82
C ALA A 11 -36.00 44.08 20.15
N PHE A 12 -36.61 43.14 20.84
CA PHE A 12 -37.16 41.86 20.40
C PHE A 12 -38.18 42.01 19.27
N VAL A 13 -38.16 41.11 18.27
CA VAL A 13 -39.40 40.59 17.66
C VAL A 13 -39.20 39.09 17.33
N LEU A 14 -40.08 38.32 17.95
CA LEU A 14 -40.30 36.89 17.76
C LEU A 14 -41.30 36.72 16.59
N CYS A 15 -40.95 35.88 15.59
CA CYS A 15 -41.97 35.35 14.68
C CYS A 15 -41.67 33.86 14.41
N PHE A 16 -42.59 33.02 14.88
CA PHE A 16 -42.78 31.62 14.52
C PHE A 16 -43.25 31.52 13.07
N ALA A 17 -42.61 30.62 12.29
CA ALA A 17 -43.30 29.98 11.17
C ALA A 17 -42.73 28.57 10.96
N ILE A 18 -43.63 27.63 11.04
CA ILE A 18 -43.54 26.19 10.81
C ILE A 18 -43.37 25.96 9.29
N GLY A 19 -42.50 25.02 8.87
CA GLY A 19 -42.64 24.52 7.52
C GLY A 19 -41.50 23.69 6.98
N MET A 20 -41.72 22.38 6.94
CA MET A 20 -41.23 21.36 6.04
C MET A 20 -39.74 20.96 6.11
N VAL A 21 -39.55 19.81 6.70
CA VAL A 21 -38.40 18.93 6.56
C VAL A 21 -38.37 18.39 5.13
N GLY A 22 -37.44 18.86 4.33
CA GLY A 22 -37.05 18.24 3.07
C GLY A 22 -35.82 17.34 3.29
N LEU A 23 -36.07 16.05 3.38
CA LEU A 23 -35.01 15.03 3.42
C LEU A 23 -34.37 14.92 2.03
N THR A 24 -33.28 15.59 1.77
CA THR A 24 -32.48 15.36 0.59
C THR A 24 -31.48 14.26 0.91
N ILE A 25 -31.75 13.07 0.36
CA ILE A 25 -30.82 11.95 0.27
C ILE A 25 -29.67 12.38 -0.66
N PHE A 26 -28.50 12.58 -0.11
CA PHE A 26 -27.28 12.69 -0.90
C PHE A 26 -26.82 11.28 -1.30
N PRO A 27 -26.62 10.99 -2.59
CA PRO A 27 -25.87 9.82 -2.99
C PRO A 27 -24.40 10.07 -2.60
N LEU A 28 -23.80 9.16 -1.86
CA LEU A 28 -22.33 9.08 -1.74
C LEU A 28 -21.78 8.78 -3.14
N SER A 29 -21.49 9.82 -3.90
CA SER A 29 -20.58 9.72 -5.02
C SER A 29 -19.19 9.53 -4.43
N LEU A 30 -18.53 8.44 -4.83
CA LEU A 30 -17.10 8.28 -4.75
C LEU A 30 -16.47 9.48 -5.48
N GLN A 31 -16.17 10.55 -4.76
CA GLN A 31 -15.32 11.59 -5.29
C GLN A 31 -13.91 11.00 -5.33
N ALA A 32 -13.51 10.62 -6.55
CA ALA A 32 -12.10 10.65 -6.89
C ALA A 32 -11.59 12.02 -6.43
N LEU A 33 -10.63 12.03 -5.51
CA LEU A 33 -9.89 13.23 -5.13
C LEU A 33 -9.22 13.74 -6.41
N THR A 34 -9.90 14.61 -7.14
CA THR A 34 -9.26 15.44 -8.16
C THR A 34 -8.29 16.32 -7.39
N ARG A 35 -7.01 16.06 -7.54
CA ARG A 35 -5.94 16.97 -7.12
C ARG A 35 -6.30 18.38 -7.63
N PRO A 36 -6.17 19.42 -6.82
CA PRO A 36 -6.21 20.77 -7.36
C PRO A 36 -5.12 20.85 -8.41
N SER A 37 -5.46 21.34 -9.61
CA SER A 37 -4.48 21.66 -10.63
C SER A 37 -3.45 22.60 -10.01
N GLN A 38 -2.27 22.09 -9.70
CA GLN A 38 -1.15 22.91 -9.24
C GLN A 38 -0.85 23.89 -10.36
N GLY A 39 -0.91 25.16 -10.06
CA GLY A 39 -0.46 26.21 -10.97
C GLY A 39 0.97 25.91 -11.41
N ALA A 40 1.24 26.03 -12.69
CA ALA A 40 2.57 25.84 -13.25
C ALA A 40 3.60 26.57 -12.37
N MET A 41 4.62 25.86 -11.90
CA MET A 41 5.72 26.45 -11.14
C MET A 41 6.32 27.60 -11.97
N PRO A 42 6.45 28.81 -11.44
CA PRO A 42 7.11 29.90 -12.16
C PRO A 42 8.60 29.57 -12.24
N GLY A 43 9.07 29.22 -13.42
CA GLY A 43 10.48 28.92 -13.67
C GLY A 43 10.77 27.82 -14.66
N PHE A 44 9.73 27.14 -15.22
CA PHE A 44 9.94 26.20 -16.31
C PHE A 44 10.55 26.96 -17.51
N VAL A 45 11.86 26.82 -17.70
CA VAL A 45 12.51 27.11 -18.96
C VAL A 45 12.19 25.90 -19.86
N PRO A 46 11.47 26.06 -20.99
CA PRO A 46 11.36 24.99 -21.96
C PRO A 46 12.79 24.65 -22.39
N GLY A 47 13.34 23.57 -21.80
CA GLY A 47 14.68 23.10 -22.06
C GLY A 47 14.82 22.76 -23.53
N LEU A 48 15.98 22.97 -24.05
CA LEU A 48 16.46 22.35 -25.29
C LEU A 48 16.28 20.85 -25.11
N THR A 49 15.19 20.27 -25.66
CA THR A 49 15.02 18.84 -25.77
C THR A 49 16.22 18.31 -26.53
N THR A 50 16.98 17.43 -25.93
CA THR A 50 18.04 16.72 -26.63
C THR A 50 17.36 15.95 -27.76
N PRO A 51 17.73 16.16 -29.06
CA PRO A 51 17.09 15.47 -30.14
C PRO A 51 17.22 13.96 -29.94
N GLY A 52 16.08 13.22 -29.81
CA GLY A 52 16.07 11.80 -29.75
C GLY A 52 15.73 11.13 -28.41
N MET A 53 15.40 11.87 -27.34
CA MET A 53 14.91 11.23 -26.13
C MET A 53 13.45 10.82 -26.30
N ILE A 54 13.12 9.53 -26.07
CA ILE A 54 11.74 9.00 -26.06
C ILE A 54 10.92 9.66 -24.94
N ASN A 55 11.58 10.05 -23.85
CA ASN A 55 10.96 10.59 -22.66
C ASN A 55 10.88 12.13 -22.69
N ASP A 56 10.04 12.67 -23.57
CA ASP A 56 9.54 14.06 -23.45
C ASP A 56 8.40 14.12 -22.41
N ALA A 57 8.46 13.26 -21.40
CA ALA A 57 7.43 13.17 -20.38
C ALA A 57 7.70 14.21 -19.29
N THR A 58 7.01 15.34 -19.38
CA THR A 58 6.78 16.24 -18.25
C THR A 58 6.00 15.55 -17.12
N ASN A 59 5.45 14.34 -17.37
CA ASN A 59 4.73 13.51 -16.40
C ASN A 59 5.35 12.10 -16.38
N ALA A 60 5.70 11.64 -15.18
CA ALA A 60 6.13 10.28 -14.95
C ALA A 60 5.04 9.27 -15.38
N THR A 61 5.36 8.41 -16.35
CA THR A 61 4.54 7.23 -16.61
C THR A 61 5.01 6.10 -15.70
N PRO A 62 4.11 5.44 -14.96
CA PRO A 62 4.49 4.31 -14.13
C PRO A 62 4.93 3.11 -14.99
N PRO A 63 5.59 2.10 -14.40
CA PRO A 63 5.97 0.88 -15.10
C PRO A 63 4.77 0.21 -15.80
N THR A 64 5.04 -0.45 -16.94
CA THR A 64 3.99 -1.10 -17.72
C THR A 64 3.37 -2.26 -16.96
N MET A 65 2.04 -2.33 -16.94
CA MET A 65 1.32 -3.50 -16.48
C MET A 65 0.59 -4.16 -17.65
N GLY A 66 0.73 -5.49 -17.78
CA GLY A 66 0.16 -6.17 -18.93
C GLY A 66 0.27 -7.68 -18.87
N TRP A 67 0.12 -8.27 -20.04
CA TRP A 67 0.25 -9.71 -20.28
C TRP A 67 1.05 -9.96 -21.55
N ASN A 68 1.85 -11.05 -21.56
CA ASN A 68 2.61 -11.49 -22.70
C ASN A 68 2.38 -12.98 -22.97
N SER A 69 2.32 -13.37 -24.24
CA SER A 69 1.93 -14.72 -24.65
C SER A 69 3.03 -15.78 -24.50
N TRP A 70 4.30 -15.39 -24.27
CA TRP A 70 5.43 -16.30 -24.45
C TRP A 70 5.46 -17.46 -23.44
N ASN A 71 5.49 -17.15 -22.14
CA ASN A 71 5.77 -18.16 -21.13
C ASN A 71 4.68 -19.24 -21.01
N ALA A 72 3.42 -18.88 -21.19
CA ALA A 72 2.31 -19.85 -21.17
C ALA A 72 2.12 -20.61 -22.49
N PHE A 73 2.43 -20.00 -23.66
CA PHE A 73 1.95 -20.51 -24.94
C PHE A 73 3.03 -20.72 -26.00
N ALA A 74 4.18 -20.06 -25.89
CA ALA A 74 5.22 -20.05 -26.91
C ALA A 74 4.66 -19.92 -28.34
N CYS A 75 5.33 -20.49 -29.35
CA CYS A 75 4.87 -20.40 -30.72
C CYS A 75 3.67 -21.29 -31.06
N SER A 76 3.53 -22.41 -30.37
CA SER A 76 2.55 -23.44 -30.73
C SER A 76 1.14 -23.09 -30.30
N GLY A 77 1.00 -22.28 -29.26
CA GLY A 77 -0.30 -21.86 -28.73
C GLY A 77 -0.79 -20.51 -29.24
N LEU A 78 0.08 -19.71 -29.86
CA LEU A 78 -0.26 -18.33 -30.25
C LEU A 78 -1.05 -18.31 -31.58
N ASP A 79 -2.31 -17.89 -31.48
CA ASP A 79 -3.20 -17.63 -32.64
C ASP A 79 -4.21 -16.51 -32.31
N GLU A 80 -5.00 -16.12 -33.32
CA GLU A 80 -6.06 -15.10 -33.20
C GLU A 80 -7.09 -15.44 -32.10
N SER A 81 -7.46 -16.72 -31.98
CA SER A 81 -8.47 -17.19 -31.02
C SER A 81 -7.97 -17.03 -29.60
N LEU A 82 -6.71 -17.42 -29.34
CA LEU A 82 -6.05 -17.22 -28.06
C LEU A 82 -6.04 -15.75 -27.67
N VAL A 83 -5.59 -14.87 -28.59
CA VAL A 83 -5.47 -13.43 -28.30
C VAL A 83 -6.82 -12.82 -27.91
N ARG A 84 -7.89 -13.15 -28.65
CA ARG A 84 -9.24 -12.67 -28.35
C ARG A 84 -9.74 -13.19 -27.00
N GLN A 85 -9.58 -14.49 -26.71
CA GLN A 85 -9.97 -15.08 -25.42
C GLN A 85 -9.19 -14.48 -24.25
N THR A 86 -7.91 -14.20 -24.46
CA THR A 86 -7.07 -13.58 -23.43
C THR A 86 -7.50 -12.13 -23.16
N ALA A 87 -7.79 -11.36 -24.21
CA ALA A 87 -8.30 -9.99 -24.05
C ALA A 87 -9.63 -9.98 -23.26
N ASP A 88 -10.56 -10.89 -23.62
CA ASP A 88 -11.82 -11.05 -22.89
C ASP A 88 -11.60 -11.47 -21.43
N ALA A 89 -10.63 -12.36 -21.18
CA ALA A 89 -10.29 -12.84 -19.86
C ALA A 89 -9.64 -11.73 -19.00
N MET A 90 -8.75 -10.90 -19.54
CA MET A 90 -8.17 -9.76 -18.82
C MET A 90 -9.24 -8.77 -18.36
N VAL A 91 -10.29 -8.57 -19.17
CA VAL A 91 -11.42 -7.72 -18.78
C VAL A 91 -12.29 -8.40 -17.73
N SER A 92 -12.72 -9.64 -18.01
CA SER A 92 -13.72 -10.34 -17.17
C SER A 92 -13.17 -10.81 -15.83
N SER A 93 -11.88 -11.09 -15.70
CA SER A 93 -11.22 -11.45 -14.45
C SER A 93 -10.97 -10.24 -13.53
N GLY A 94 -11.01 -9.01 -14.06
CA GLY A 94 -10.67 -7.79 -13.33
C GLY A 94 -9.21 -7.36 -13.43
N LEU A 95 -8.37 -8.07 -14.20
CA LEU A 95 -6.97 -7.68 -14.43
C LEU A 95 -6.86 -6.28 -15.05
N LEU A 96 -7.68 -5.96 -16.07
CA LEU A 96 -7.74 -4.62 -16.63
C LEU A 96 -8.09 -3.56 -15.58
N ALA A 97 -9.07 -3.85 -14.73
CA ALA A 97 -9.48 -2.94 -13.65
C ALA A 97 -8.38 -2.75 -12.59
N ALA A 98 -7.50 -3.73 -12.41
CA ALA A 98 -6.33 -3.66 -11.54
C ALA A 98 -5.13 -2.92 -12.17
N GLY A 99 -5.19 -2.58 -13.48
CA GLY A 99 -4.14 -1.82 -14.18
C GLY A 99 -3.40 -2.60 -15.28
N TYR A 100 -3.63 -3.92 -15.43
CA TYR A 100 -3.02 -4.72 -16.51
C TYR A 100 -3.68 -4.38 -17.83
N ASN A 101 -3.18 -3.32 -18.47
CA ASN A 101 -3.82 -2.71 -19.63
C ASN A 101 -3.13 -2.99 -20.96
N THR A 102 -2.00 -3.70 -20.99
CA THR A 102 -1.23 -4.00 -22.21
C THR A 102 -1.29 -5.50 -22.52
N LEU A 103 -1.74 -5.88 -23.73
CA LEU A 103 -1.73 -7.25 -24.21
C LEU A 103 -0.69 -7.37 -25.31
N THR A 104 0.37 -8.17 -25.07
CA THR A 104 1.51 -8.32 -25.99
C THR A 104 1.53 -9.68 -26.64
N LEU A 105 1.55 -9.69 -27.98
CA LEU A 105 1.83 -10.87 -28.78
C LEU A 105 3.34 -11.01 -28.93
N ASP A 106 3.89 -12.09 -28.38
CA ASP A 106 5.33 -12.39 -28.48
C ASP A 106 5.69 -13.03 -29.83
N ASP A 107 6.87 -13.61 -29.99
CA ASP A 107 7.35 -14.21 -31.26
C ASP A 107 6.35 -15.17 -31.91
N CYS A 108 6.53 -15.43 -33.19
CA CYS A 108 5.72 -16.34 -34.03
C CYS A 108 4.34 -15.83 -34.49
N TRP A 109 4.04 -14.55 -34.41
CA TRP A 109 2.85 -13.93 -34.97
C TRP A 109 3.02 -13.68 -36.49
N SER A 110 4.27 -13.48 -36.99
CA SER A 110 4.56 -13.05 -38.35
C SER A 110 4.73 -14.22 -39.33
N ALA A 111 4.55 -13.93 -40.58
CA ALA A 111 4.89 -14.85 -41.69
C ALA A 111 6.40 -15.09 -41.75
N VAL A 112 6.80 -16.22 -42.33
CA VAL A 112 8.20 -16.63 -42.44
C VAL A 112 9.07 -15.61 -43.20
N SER A 113 8.46 -14.91 -44.18
CA SER A 113 9.13 -13.93 -45.05
C SER A 113 8.32 -12.66 -45.16
N ARG A 114 9.02 -11.55 -45.43
CA ARG A 114 8.40 -10.27 -45.73
C ARG A 114 7.60 -10.35 -47.06
N ASP A 115 6.64 -9.46 -47.21
CA ASP A 115 5.86 -9.33 -48.45
C ASP A 115 6.72 -8.79 -49.63
N SER A 116 6.18 -8.68 -50.80
CA SER A 116 6.84 -8.17 -52.00
C SER A 116 7.29 -6.71 -51.90
N ASN A 117 6.77 -5.95 -50.92
CA ASN A 117 7.14 -4.56 -50.61
C ASN A 117 8.17 -4.50 -49.49
N GLY A 118 8.56 -5.63 -48.91
CA GLY A 118 9.49 -5.73 -47.82
C GLY A 118 8.90 -5.50 -46.42
N ASN A 119 7.57 -5.48 -46.25
CA ASN A 119 6.89 -5.33 -44.98
C ASN A 119 6.78 -6.66 -44.24
N LEU A 120 6.83 -6.62 -42.91
CA LEU A 120 6.37 -7.73 -42.07
C LEU A 120 4.88 -7.91 -42.22
N THR A 121 4.43 -9.18 -42.26
CA THR A 121 3.00 -9.55 -42.36
C THR A 121 2.66 -10.62 -41.34
N ASN A 122 1.39 -10.77 -41.01
CA ASN A 122 0.92 -11.86 -40.13
C ASN A 122 1.10 -13.25 -40.81
N ASP A 123 1.25 -14.27 -39.96
CA ASP A 123 1.00 -15.63 -40.38
C ASP A 123 -0.50 -15.80 -40.66
N PRO A 124 -0.93 -16.02 -41.94
CA PRO A 124 -2.36 -16.07 -42.28
C PRO A 124 -3.06 -17.31 -41.70
N ALA A 125 -2.34 -18.36 -41.33
CA ALA A 125 -2.91 -19.55 -40.69
C ALA A 125 -3.24 -19.28 -39.21
N LYS A 126 -2.45 -18.46 -38.54
CA LYS A 126 -2.64 -18.09 -37.14
C LYS A 126 -3.53 -16.86 -36.97
N PHE A 127 -3.39 -15.87 -37.84
CA PHE A 127 -4.08 -14.58 -37.76
C PHE A 127 -4.81 -14.27 -39.08
N PRO A 128 -5.86 -15.02 -39.42
CA PRO A 128 -6.54 -14.87 -40.70
C PRO A 128 -7.18 -13.49 -40.91
N SER A 129 -7.55 -12.77 -39.84
CA SER A 129 -8.14 -11.42 -39.93
C SER A 129 -7.08 -10.31 -40.10
N GLY A 130 -5.80 -10.63 -39.94
CA GLY A 130 -4.68 -9.67 -40.00
C GLY A 130 -4.46 -8.87 -38.71
N MET A 131 -3.24 -8.35 -38.55
CA MET A 131 -2.78 -7.74 -37.30
C MET A 131 -3.53 -6.47 -36.94
N LYS A 132 -3.97 -5.69 -37.94
CA LYS A 132 -4.79 -4.50 -37.65
C LYS A 132 -6.13 -4.87 -37.02
N ALA A 133 -6.81 -5.92 -37.53
CA ALA A 133 -8.08 -6.34 -36.95
C ALA A 133 -7.93 -6.88 -35.52
N ILE A 134 -6.80 -7.48 -35.22
CA ILE A 134 -6.45 -7.90 -33.86
C ILE A 134 -6.23 -6.66 -32.96
N GLY A 135 -5.47 -5.68 -33.43
CA GLY A 135 -5.27 -4.42 -32.71
C GLY A 135 -6.57 -3.67 -32.42
N ASP A 136 -7.44 -3.56 -33.46
CA ASP A 136 -8.77 -2.95 -33.31
C ASP A 136 -9.62 -3.69 -32.25
N TYR A 137 -9.53 -5.03 -32.19
CA TYR A 137 -10.23 -5.83 -31.20
C TYR A 137 -9.70 -5.58 -29.79
N ILE A 138 -8.37 -5.63 -29.61
CA ILE A 138 -7.71 -5.36 -28.31
C ILE A 138 -8.11 -3.98 -27.80
N HIS A 139 -8.07 -2.96 -28.66
CA HIS A 139 -8.52 -1.60 -28.32
C HIS A 139 -10.00 -1.54 -27.97
N SER A 140 -10.86 -2.32 -28.64
CA SER A 140 -12.29 -2.37 -28.32
C SER A 140 -12.58 -2.91 -26.92
N GLN A 141 -11.65 -3.70 -26.35
CA GLN A 141 -11.69 -4.18 -24.98
C GLN A 141 -11.10 -3.17 -23.96
N GLY A 142 -10.59 -2.02 -24.42
CA GLY A 142 -9.95 -1.01 -23.57
C GLY A 142 -8.49 -1.32 -23.25
N LEU A 143 -7.89 -2.28 -23.93
CA LEU A 143 -6.49 -2.69 -23.78
C LEU A 143 -5.58 -1.98 -24.79
N ARG A 144 -4.30 -1.85 -24.47
CA ARG A 144 -3.23 -1.46 -25.39
C ARG A 144 -2.72 -2.68 -26.15
N TYR A 145 -2.36 -2.47 -27.41
CA TYR A 145 -1.84 -3.51 -28.28
C TYR A 145 -0.32 -3.53 -28.26
N GLY A 146 0.27 -4.63 -27.75
CA GLY A 146 1.71 -4.92 -27.76
C GLY A 146 2.08 -5.95 -28.82
N ILE A 147 3.28 -5.80 -29.39
CA ILE A 147 3.83 -6.72 -30.39
C ILE A 147 5.33 -6.96 -30.18
N TYR A 148 5.79 -8.17 -30.48
CA TYR A 148 7.19 -8.56 -30.50
C TYR A 148 7.84 -8.23 -31.85
N ALA A 149 9.13 -7.83 -31.80
CA ALA A 149 10.01 -7.73 -32.94
C ALA A 149 11.43 -8.15 -32.55
N SER A 150 12.27 -8.55 -33.50
CA SER A 150 13.69 -8.79 -33.27
C SER A 150 14.50 -7.68 -33.91
N ILE A 151 15.51 -7.17 -33.18
CA ILE A 151 16.45 -6.14 -33.68
C ILE A 151 17.50 -6.70 -34.65
N GLY A 152 17.66 -8.03 -34.70
CA GLY A 152 18.62 -8.71 -35.58
C GLY A 152 18.06 -9.11 -36.94
N THR A 153 18.71 -10.06 -37.58
CA THR A 153 18.36 -10.53 -38.93
C THR A 153 17.17 -11.48 -38.96
N SER A 154 16.86 -12.15 -37.87
CA SER A 154 15.70 -13.01 -37.67
C SER A 154 15.23 -13.01 -36.25
N THR A 155 14.02 -13.53 -35.95
CA THR A 155 13.49 -13.67 -34.61
C THR A 155 14.26 -14.72 -33.81
N CYS A 156 14.00 -14.82 -32.48
CA CYS A 156 14.68 -15.76 -31.58
C CYS A 156 14.47 -17.21 -31.97
N THR A 157 13.28 -17.56 -32.48
CA THR A 157 12.98 -18.88 -33.01
C THR A 157 13.69 -19.17 -34.35
N GLY A 158 14.22 -18.14 -34.99
CA GLY A 158 14.88 -18.24 -36.28
C GLY A 158 13.92 -18.50 -37.46
N HIS A 159 12.61 -18.52 -37.23
CA HIS A 159 11.60 -18.86 -38.24
C HIS A 159 11.15 -17.68 -39.08
N THR A 160 11.23 -16.46 -38.58
CA THR A 160 10.70 -15.27 -39.23
C THR A 160 11.75 -14.19 -39.36
N ALA A 161 11.51 -13.21 -40.25
CA ALA A 161 12.45 -12.14 -40.50
C ALA A 161 12.56 -11.19 -39.30
N GLY A 162 13.79 -10.79 -38.97
CA GLY A 162 14.05 -9.71 -38.03
C GLY A 162 13.98 -8.34 -38.70
N SER A 163 14.22 -7.29 -37.92
CA SER A 163 14.03 -5.90 -38.37
C SER A 163 15.34 -5.16 -38.64
N LEU A 164 16.49 -5.80 -38.55
CA LEU A 164 17.77 -5.17 -38.85
C LEU A 164 17.73 -4.49 -40.23
N ASP A 165 18.06 -3.19 -40.27
CA ASP A 165 18.00 -2.29 -41.40
C ASP A 165 16.58 -2.05 -41.98
N HIS A 166 15.54 -2.47 -41.25
CA HIS A 166 14.13 -2.28 -41.58
C HIS A 166 13.33 -1.56 -40.51
N GLU A 167 13.95 -1.05 -39.43
CA GLU A 167 13.30 -0.52 -38.24
C GLU A 167 12.25 0.54 -38.57
N THR A 168 12.59 1.52 -39.40
CA THR A 168 11.67 2.59 -39.80
C THR A 168 10.44 2.07 -40.52
N ARG A 169 10.62 1.07 -41.38
CA ARG A 169 9.53 0.46 -42.14
C ARG A 169 8.62 -0.37 -41.23
N ASP A 170 9.22 -1.18 -40.36
CA ASP A 170 8.50 -2.07 -39.48
C ASP A 170 7.71 -1.27 -38.43
N VAL A 171 8.32 -0.24 -37.83
CA VAL A 171 7.64 0.68 -36.91
C VAL A 171 6.48 1.41 -37.61
N ALA A 172 6.65 1.86 -38.87
CA ALA A 172 5.55 2.46 -39.63
C ALA A 172 4.41 1.46 -39.88
N THR A 173 4.74 0.18 -40.14
CA THR A 173 3.77 -0.90 -40.25
C THR A 173 3.02 -1.12 -38.94
N PHE A 174 3.72 -1.24 -37.84
CA PHE A 174 3.15 -1.40 -36.49
C PHE A 174 2.26 -0.21 -36.10
N ALA A 175 2.72 1.01 -36.37
CA ALA A 175 1.92 2.22 -36.18
C ALA A 175 0.61 2.19 -36.97
N SER A 176 0.63 1.67 -38.20
CA SER A 176 -0.55 1.52 -39.07
C SER A 176 -1.55 0.49 -38.55
N TRP A 177 -1.08 -0.49 -37.78
CA TRP A 177 -1.91 -1.51 -37.09
C TRP A 177 -2.43 -1.04 -35.74
N GLY A 178 -1.98 0.10 -35.27
CA GLY A 178 -2.38 0.63 -33.97
C GLY A 178 -1.58 0.11 -32.80
N VAL A 179 -0.35 -0.36 -32.99
CA VAL A 179 0.51 -0.85 -31.90
C VAL A 179 0.85 0.29 -30.93
N ASP A 180 0.80 0.01 -29.62
CA ASP A 180 1.09 0.93 -28.52
C ASP A 180 2.35 0.54 -27.73
N TYR A 181 2.82 -0.70 -27.89
CA TYR A 181 3.96 -1.26 -27.16
C TYR A 181 4.74 -2.21 -28.07
N ILE A 182 6.06 -2.07 -28.12
CA ILE A 182 6.95 -2.96 -28.85
C ILE A 182 7.95 -3.59 -27.88
N LYS A 183 7.98 -4.93 -27.80
CA LYS A 183 9.09 -5.70 -27.24
C LYS A 183 10.08 -5.96 -28.37
N ALA A 184 11.19 -5.23 -28.39
CA ALA A 184 12.27 -5.41 -29.35
C ALA A 184 13.36 -6.28 -28.76
N ASP A 185 13.59 -7.48 -29.32
CA ASP A 185 14.44 -8.52 -28.76
C ASP A 185 15.78 -8.60 -29.49
N ARG A 186 16.87 -8.87 -28.76
CA ARG A 186 18.26 -8.86 -29.30
C ARG A 186 18.63 -10.06 -30.18
N CYS A 187 17.73 -10.95 -30.50
CA CYS A 187 18.06 -12.19 -31.19
C CYS A 187 18.72 -11.96 -32.56
N ASN A 188 19.70 -12.82 -32.88
CA ASN A 188 20.43 -12.80 -34.16
C ASN A 188 21.05 -11.44 -34.53
N ALA A 189 21.55 -10.72 -33.51
CA ALA A 189 22.25 -9.43 -33.62
C ALA A 189 23.74 -9.53 -33.19
N SER A 190 24.36 -10.69 -33.25
CA SER A 190 25.73 -10.94 -32.78
C SER A 190 26.74 -10.02 -33.48
N GLY A 191 27.66 -9.42 -32.71
CA GLY A 191 28.72 -8.54 -33.21
C GLY A 191 28.26 -7.11 -33.52
N LEU A 192 27.00 -6.75 -33.21
CA LEU A 192 26.47 -5.41 -33.34
C LEU A 192 26.42 -4.70 -31.98
N VAL A 193 26.43 -3.40 -31.97
CA VAL A 193 26.35 -2.58 -30.75
C VAL A 193 24.89 -2.39 -30.39
N MET A 194 24.47 -2.94 -29.26
CA MET A 194 23.05 -2.96 -28.83
C MET A 194 22.48 -1.55 -28.66
N LYS A 195 23.20 -0.67 -27.99
CA LYS A 195 22.83 0.76 -27.85
C LYS A 195 22.43 1.38 -29.19
N ASP A 196 23.24 1.20 -30.23
CA ASP A 196 22.99 1.81 -31.53
C ASP A 196 21.75 1.22 -32.21
N LEU A 197 21.54 -0.10 -32.07
CA LEU A 197 20.36 -0.77 -32.62
C LEU A 197 19.07 -0.30 -31.92
N PHE A 198 19.04 -0.27 -30.59
CA PHE A 198 17.89 0.22 -29.86
C PHE A 198 17.64 1.73 -30.08
N ALA A 199 18.71 2.53 -30.26
CA ALA A 199 18.57 3.94 -30.66
C ALA A 199 17.88 4.09 -32.02
N ARG A 200 18.16 3.21 -33.00
CA ARG A 200 17.47 3.19 -34.30
C ARG A 200 15.99 2.90 -34.15
N TRP A 201 15.59 2.00 -33.23
CA TRP A 201 14.19 1.74 -32.89
C TRP A 201 13.53 2.97 -32.28
N ARG A 202 14.19 3.62 -31.31
CA ARG A 202 13.73 4.88 -30.73
C ARG A 202 13.45 5.92 -31.81
N ASP A 203 14.43 6.14 -32.69
CA ASP A 203 14.34 7.16 -33.73
C ASP A 203 13.23 6.83 -34.73
N ALA A 204 13.04 5.54 -35.06
CA ALA A 204 11.94 5.08 -35.92
C ALA A 204 10.57 5.31 -35.26
N ILE A 205 10.45 5.08 -33.96
CA ILE A 205 9.22 5.34 -33.20
C ILE A 205 8.91 6.84 -33.20
N VAL A 206 9.88 7.70 -32.90
CA VAL A 206 9.71 9.15 -32.95
C VAL A 206 9.28 9.60 -34.33
N ALA A 207 9.92 9.08 -35.39
CA ALA A 207 9.61 9.40 -36.78
C ALA A 207 8.22 8.93 -37.22
N SER A 208 7.65 7.90 -36.58
CA SER A 208 6.31 7.39 -36.86
C SER A 208 5.19 8.35 -36.45
N GLY A 209 5.48 9.26 -35.51
CA GLY A 209 4.51 10.18 -34.92
C GLY A 209 3.45 9.52 -34.02
N ARG A 210 3.53 8.20 -33.79
CA ARG A 210 2.67 7.49 -32.86
C ARG A 210 3.38 7.30 -31.52
N PRO A 211 2.74 7.55 -30.36
CA PRO A 211 3.31 7.26 -29.06
C PRO A 211 3.32 5.75 -28.83
N ILE A 212 4.46 5.11 -29.06
CA ILE A 212 4.68 3.68 -28.87
C ILE A 212 5.71 3.50 -27.76
N LEU A 213 5.37 2.72 -26.74
CA LEU A 213 6.31 2.35 -25.69
C LEU A 213 7.30 1.32 -26.23
N LEU A 214 8.60 1.59 -26.06
CA LEU A 214 9.68 0.66 -26.43
C LEU A 214 10.17 -0.09 -25.19
N SER A 215 10.12 -1.41 -25.26
CA SER A 215 10.79 -2.34 -24.35
C SER A 215 11.98 -2.93 -25.06
N ALA A 216 13.18 -2.57 -24.61
CA ALA A 216 14.44 -3.11 -25.12
C ALA A 216 14.75 -4.44 -24.41
N SER A 217 14.55 -5.55 -25.09
CA SER A 217 14.81 -6.86 -24.51
C SER A 217 16.26 -7.31 -24.80
N ASP A 218 17.22 -6.70 -24.08
CA ASP A 218 18.61 -7.10 -24.10
C ASP A 218 18.93 -7.97 -22.87
N ASN A 219 18.88 -9.28 -23.06
CA ASN A 219 19.09 -10.25 -22.00
C ASN A 219 20.57 -10.54 -21.68
N ASN A 220 21.50 -9.69 -22.13
CA ASN A 220 22.94 -9.84 -21.86
C ASN A 220 23.46 -8.72 -20.95
N PRO A 221 23.74 -8.97 -19.68
CA PRO A 221 24.30 -7.96 -18.78
C PRO A 221 25.64 -7.37 -19.25
N SER A 222 26.40 -8.09 -20.11
CA SER A 222 27.68 -7.58 -20.63
C SER A 222 27.54 -6.44 -21.62
N ASP A 223 26.34 -6.14 -22.11
CA ASP A 223 26.03 -4.99 -22.97
C ASP A 223 25.63 -3.75 -22.14
N GLU A 224 25.61 -3.87 -20.80
CA GLU A 224 25.30 -2.80 -19.83
C GLU A 224 24.01 -2.04 -20.13
N PRO A 225 22.86 -2.72 -20.29
CA PRO A 225 21.62 -2.06 -20.71
C PRO A 225 21.15 -0.96 -19.75
N TRP A 226 21.52 -1.00 -18.49
CA TRP A 226 21.24 0.05 -17.50
C TRP A 226 21.97 1.38 -17.79
N ALA A 227 23.09 1.34 -18.51
CA ALA A 227 23.85 2.55 -18.84
C ALA A 227 23.25 3.31 -20.03
N TRP A 228 22.73 2.63 -21.05
CA TRP A 228 22.16 3.25 -22.24
C TRP A 228 20.63 3.18 -22.35
N GLY A 229 19.98 2.29 -21.60
CA GLY A 229 18.54 2.10 -21.58
C GLY A 229 17.75 3.39 -21.30
N PRO A 230 18.12 4.17 -20.26
CA PRO A 230 17.40 5.40 -19.92
C PRO A 230 17.24 6.42 -21.04
N ILE A 231 18.15 6.43 -22.02
CA ILE A 231 18.12 7.35 -23.15
C ILE A 231 17.59 6.72 -24.44
N THR A 232 17.38 5.40 -24.47
CA THR A 232 17.00 4.68 -25.69
C THR A 232 15.62 4.02 -25.61
N ALA A 233 15.14 3.65 -24.43
CA ALA A 233 13.91 2.90 -24.24
C ALA A 233 13.13 3.38 -23.01
N HIS A 234 11.90 2.93 -22.87
CA HIS A 234 11.08 3.17 -21.67
C HIS A 234 11.34 2.10 -20.59
N GLN A 235 11.67 0.90 -21.02
CA GLN A 235 12.09 -0.20 -20.15
C GLN A 235 13.12 -1.08 -20.87
N TRP A 236 14.02 -1.72 -20.12
CA TRP A 236 15.08 -2.55 -20.68
C TRP A 236 15.35 -3.77 -19.80
N ARG A 237 15.40 -4.93 -20.47
CA ARG A 237 15.79 -6.21 -19.89
C ARG A 237 17.28 -6.20 -19.56
N MET A 238 17.65 -6.80 -18.44
CA MET A 238 19.02 -6.89 -17.97
C MET A 238 19.41 -8.32 -17.58
N SER A 239 18.47 -9.24 -17.66
CA SER A 239 18.62 -10.62 -17.18
C SER A 239 18.27 -11.63 -18.26
N ASP A 240 18.77 -12.86 -18.10
CA ASP A 240 18.29 -14.01 -18.84
C ASP A 240 16.79 -14.22 -18.67
N ASP A 241 16.20 -15.04 -19.56
CA ASP A 241 14.78 -15.40 -19.45
C ASP A 241 14.49 -16.06 -18.11
N ILE A 242 13.39 -15.61 -17.49
CA ILE A 242 12.90 -16.15 -16.23
C ILE A 242 12.22 -17.51 -16.45
N SER A 243 12.34 -18.40 -15.48
CA SER A 243 11.58 -19.65 -15.38
C SER A 243 10.76 -19.65 -14.13
N ASP A 244 9.67 -20.44 -14.10
CA ASP A 244 8.81 -20.56 -12.93
C ASP A 244 9.48 -21.37 -11.80
N ASP A 245 10.59 -20.84 -11.27
CA ASP A 245 11.31 -21.38 -10.13
C ASP A 245 11.98 -20.27 -9.29
N TRP A 246 12.14 -20.55 -8.00
CA TRP A 246 12.74 -19.62 -7.04
C TRP A 246 14.14 -19.13 -7.44
N ALA A 247 14.97 -19.99 -7.98
CA ALA A 247 16.39 -19.68 -8.23
C ALA A 247 16.55 -18.68 -9.38
N THR A 248 15.79 -18.85 -10.47
CA THR A 248 15.80 -17.91 -11.60
C THR A 248 15.17 -16.59 -11.22
N MET A 249 14.05 -16.61 -10.49
CA MET A 249 13.37 -15.42 -10.01
C MET A 249 14.29 -14.56 -9.14
N ILE A 250 14.96 -15.14 -8.15
CA ILE A 250 15.89 -14.42 -7.26
C ILE A 250 17.13 -13.94 -8.00
N ARG A 251 17.65 -14.71 -8.96
CA ARG A 251 18.79 -14.27 -9.79
C ARG A 251 18.43 -13.02 -10.60
N ASN A 252 17.28 -13.01 -11.25
CA ASN A 252 16.82 -11.87 -12.04
C ASN A 252 16.56 -10.64 -11.15
N PHE A 253 15.97 -10.86 -9.97
CA PHE A 253 15.85 -9.82 -8.95
C PHE A 253 17.21 -9.23 -8.55
N ASP A 254 18.22 -10.06 -8.26
CA ASP A 254 19.55 -9.61 -7.85
C ASP A 254 20.26 -8.78 -8.91
N LEU A 255 20.17 -9.21 -10.17
CA LEU A 255 20.71 -8.45 -11.31
C LEU A 255 20.02 -7.10 -11.44
N ASN A 256 18.70 -7.07 -11.34
CA ASN A 256 17.92 -5.84 -11.42
C ASN A 256 18.20 -4.88 -10.26
N ALA A 257 18.30 -5.42 -9.05
CA ALA A 257 18.49 -4.66 -7.83
C ALA A 257 19.86 -3.96 -7.75
N ALA A 258 20.86 -4.46 -8.46
CA ALA A 258 22.19 -3.87 -8.52
C ALA A 258 22.22 -2.49 -9.20
N HIS A 259 21.27 -2.21 -10.09
CA HIS A 259 21.24 -1.02 -10.95
C HIS A 259 20.04 -0.08 -10.66
N ALA A 260 19.71 0.08 -9.37
CA ALA A 260 18.59 0.89 -8.94
C ALA A 260 18.67 2.36 -9.40
N ALA A 261 19.87 2.88 -9.58
CA ALA A 261 20.11 4.24 -10.02
C ALA A 261 19.71 4.51 -11.47
N ALA A 262 19.61 3.48 -12.31
CA ALA A 262 19.25 3.62 -13.73
C ALA A 262 17.75 3.91 -13.95
N THR A 263 16.92 3.69 -12.94
CA THR A 263 15.47 3.87 -13.04
C THR A 263 15.03 5.25 -12.59
N GLY A 264 13.96 5.74 -13.17
CA GLY A 264 13.35 7.01 -12.81
C GLY A 264 11.94 7.18 -13.37
N PRO A 265 11.35 8.35 -13.17
CA PRO A 265 10.03 8.62 -13.71
C PRO A 265 9.96 8.42 -15.23
N GLY A 266 9.14 7.47 -15.68
CA GLY A 266 8.98 7.12 -17.09
C GLY A 266 9.97 6.08 -17.63
N THR A 267 10.87 5.56 -16.80
CA THR A 267 11.84 4.53 -17.18
C THR A 267 11.94 3.43 -16.12
N SER A 268 12.18 2.18 -16.52
CA SER A 268 12.32 1.08 -15.59
C SER A 268 13.28 -0.01 -16.07
N ASN A 269 14.03 -0.55 -15.14
CA ASN A 269 14.70 -1.84 -15.28
C ASN A 269 13.65 -2.96 -15.39
N ASP A 270 13.90 -3.94 -16.25
CA ASP A 270 12.99 -5.06 -16.49
C ASP A 270 13.66 -6.39 -16.10
N PRO A 271 13.28 -7.00 -14.96
CA PRO A 271 13.80 -8.30 -14.54
C PRO A 271 13.08 -9.48 -15.20
N ASP A 272 12.31 -9.25 -16.25
CA ASP A 272 11.44 -10.16 -16.98
C ASP A 272 10.03 -10.31 -16.37
N MET A 273 9.21 -11.10 -17.02
CA MET A 273 7.80 -11.29 -16.75
C MET A 273 7.50 -11.90 -15.37
N LEU A 274 6.25 -11.81 -14.97
CA LEU A 274 5.75 -12.49 -13.77
C LEU A 274 5.36 -13.94 -14.12
N GLU A 275 6.02 -14.91 -13.49
CA GLU A 275 5.72 -16.34 -13.60
C GLU A 275 4.58 -16.80 -12.66
N ILE A 276 3.82 -15.86 -12.10
CA ILE A 276 2.82 -16.10 -11.07
C ILE A 276 1.66 -16.91 -11.61
N GLY A 277 1.54 -18.16 -11.13
CA GLY A 277 0.46 -19.08 -11.48
C GLY A 277 0.80 -20.10 -12.55
N ASN A 278 2.05 -20.21 -12.99
CA ASN A 278 2.50 -21.25 -13.91
C ASN A 278 2.74 -22.61 -13.24
N GLY A 279 2.80 -22.65 -11.89
CA GLY A 279 2.74 -23.90 -11.09
C GLY A 279 4.08 -24.44 -10.61
N GLY A 280 5.20 -23.76 -10.87
CA GLY A 280 6.55 -24.15 -10.45
C GLY A 280 6.95 -23.62 -9.07
N MET A 281 6.29 -22.58 -8.59
CA MET A 281 6.54 -21.97 -7.29
C MET A 281 5.31 -22.09 -6.36
N THR A 282 5.53 -21.94 -5.06
CA THR A 282 4.46 -21.90 -4.04
C THR A 282 3.76 -20.55 -3.99
N ASP A 283 2.56 -20.47 -3.39
CA ASP A 283 1.85 -19.19 -3.15
C ASP A 283 2.72 -18.18 -2.36
N THR A 284 3.59 -18.65 -1.46
CA THR A 284 4.55 -17.79 -0.73
C THR A 284 5.58 -17.19 -1.67
N GLU A 285 6.18 -18.00 -2.53
CA GLU A 285 7.15 -17.55 -3.51
C GLU A 285 6.53 -16.65 -4.58
N TYR A 286 5.29 -16.92 -5.02
CA TYR A 286 4.55 -16.04 -5.93
C TYR A 286 4.25 -14.66 -5.31
N ARG A 287 3.88 -14.61 -4.02
CA ARG A 287 3.75 -13.32 -3.31
C ARG A 287 5.08 -12.61 -3.18
N THR A 288 6.15 -13.35 -2.92
CA THR A 288 7.51 -12.79 -2.87
C THR A 288 7.90 -12.23 -4.23
N HIS A 289 7.65 -12.96 -5.32
CA HIS A 289 7.88 -12.52 -6.69
C HIS A 289 7.17 -11.19 -6.97
N MET A 290 5.83 -11.15 -6.80
CA MET A 290 5.04 -9.93 -7.00
C MET A 290 5.53 -8.75 -6.14
N GLY A 291 5.84 -9.02 -4.87
CA GLY A 291 6.29 -7.98 -3.94
C GLY A 291 7.69 -7.43 -4.26
N LEU A 292 8.60 -8.28 -4.75
CA LEU A 292 9.94 -7.87 -5.18
C LEU A 292 9.87 -7.04 -6.47
N TRP A 293 9.06 -7.45 -7.48
CA TRP A 293 8.86 -6.66 -8.69
C TRP A 293 8.25 -5.30 -8.35
N ALA A 294 7.26 -5.26 -7.46
CA ALA A 294 6.67 -4.00 -7.00
C ALA A 294 7.68 -3.09 -6.28
N LEU A 295 8.56 -3.64 -5.45
CA LEU A 295 9.66 -2.88 -4.84
C LEU A 295 10.63 -2.33 -5.88
N MET A 296 10.90 -3.10 -6.94
CA MET A 296 11.79 -2.68 -8.02
C MET A 296 11.17 -1.64 -8.95
N SER A 297 9.89 -1.29 -8.85
CA SER A 297 9.15 -0.53 -9.87
C SER A 297 9.36 -1.12 -11.27
N ALA A 298 9.26 -2.44 -11.35
CA ALA A 298 9.52 -3.21 -12.55
C ALA A 298 8.22 -3.40 -13.37
N PRO A 299 8.29 -3.63 -14.69
CA PRO A 299 7.11 -3.96 -15.45
C PRO A 299 6.38 -5.18 -14.89
N LEU A 300 5.09 -5.04 -14.57
CA LEU A 300 4.24 -6.12 -14.09
C LEU A 300 3.56 -6.80 -15.28
N ILE A 301 4.28 -7.66 -15.98
CA ILE A 301 3.80 -8.37 -17.17
C ILE A 301 3.50 -9.83 -16.81
N ALA A 302 2.23 -10.20 -16.73
CA ALA A 302 1.81 -11.57 -16.43
C ALA A 302 2.15 -12.52 -17.58
N GLY A 303 2.81 -13.65 -17.28
CA GLY A 303 3.21 -14.68 -18.24
C GLY A 303 2.37 -15.96 -18.17
N ASN A 304 1.28 -16.01 -17.41
CA ASN A 304 0.44 -17.18 -17.20
C ASN A 304 -0.81 -17.23 -18.10
N ASP A 305 -1.51 -18.36 -18.11
CA ASP A 305 -2.82 -18.47 -18.81
C ASP A 305 -3.93 -17.83 -17.99
N VAL A 306 -4.19 -16.54 -18.27
CA VAL A 306 -5.19 -15.74 -17.54
C VAL A 306 -6.64 -16.17 -17.82
N ARG A 307 -6.90 -17.05 -18.79
CA ARG A 307 -8.24 -17.57 -19.10
C ARG A 307 -8.74 -18.58 -18.05
N SER A 308 -7.81 -19.18 -17.31
CA SER A 308 -8.10 -20.20 -16.29
C SER A 308 -7.43 -19.90 -14.95
N ILE A 309 -7.27 -18.63 -14.64
CA ILE A 309 -6.58 -18.17 -13.42
C ILE A 309 -7.33 -18.59 -12.15
N SER A 310 -6.60 -19.14 -11.17
CA SER A 310 -7.19 -19.46 -9.88
C SER A 310 -7.47 -18.21 -9.03
N PRO A 311 -8.46 -18.26 -8.10
CA PRO A 311 -8.74 -17.11 -7.22
C PRO A 311 -7.54 -16.67 -6.35
N SER A 312 -6.67 -17.60 -5.91
CA SER A 312 -5.46 -17.27 -5.14
C SER A 312 -4.44 -16.51 -5.96
N ILE A 313 -4.20 -16.95 -7.19
CA ILE A 313 -3.30 -16.28 -8.13
C ILE A 313 -3.84 -14.92 -8.56
N LEU A 314 -5.13 -14.86 -8.89
CA LEU A 314 -5.77 -13.58 -9.21
C LEU A 314 -5.64 -12.57 -8.05
N ALA A 315 -5.83 -13.02 -6.81
CA ALA A 315 -5.69 -12.17 -5.63
C ALA A 315 -4.25 -11.66 -5.42
N ILE A 316 -3.23 -12.40 -5.86
CA ILE A 316 -1.84 -11.95 -5.83
C ILE A 316 -1.61 -10.88 -6.91
N LEU A 317 -2.01 -11.16 -8.16
CA LEU A 317 -1.81 -10.26 -9.29
C LEU A 317 -2.60 -8.95 -9.17
N THR A 318 -3.76 -8.96 -8.49
CA THR A 318 -4.65 -7.80 -8.38
C THR A 318 -4.64 -7.14 -7.00
N ASP A 319 -3.64 -7.40 -6.15
CA ASP A 319 -3.56 -6.73 -4.85
C ASP A 319 -3.30 -5.23 -5.02
N PRO A 320 -4.28 -4.35 -4.69
CA PRO A 320 -4.16 -2.93 -4.97
C PRO A 320 -3.12 -2.22 -4.12
N GLU A 321 -2.76 -2.75 -2.93
CA GLU A 321 -1.75 -2.13 -2.08
C GLU A 321 -0.34 -2.48 -2.55
N VAL A 322 -0.15 -3.68 -3.08
CA VAL A 322 1.12 -4.10 -3.71
C VAL A 322 1.33 -3.39 -5.04
N ILE A 323 0.29 -3.32 -5.88
CA ILE A 323 0.31 -2.56 -7.14
C ILE A 323 0.62 -1.08 -6.88
N ALA A 324 0.06 -0.47 -5.83
CA ALA A 324 0.33 0.92 -5.49
C ALA A 324 1.79 1.18 -5.09
N VAL A 325 2.53 0.18 -4.61
CA VAL A 325 3.98 0.28 -4.39
C VAL A 325 4.73 0.35 -5.71
N ASP A 326 4.35 -0.49 -6.67
CA ASP A 326 4.94 -0.51 -8.01
C ASP A 326 4.69 0.80 -8.77
N GLN A 327 3.45 1.24 -8.76
CA GLN A 327 2.93 2.38 -9.53
C GLN A 327 3.11 3.73 -8.79
N ASP A 328 3.97 3.79 -7.77
CA ASP A 328 4.23 5.04 -7.05
C ASP A 328 4.85 6.09 -7.99
N PRO A 329 4.31 7.32 -8.04
CA PRO A 329 4.72 8.34 -9.00
C PRO A 329 6.17 8.85 -8.83
N LEU A 330 6.82 8.61 -7.68
CA LEU A 330 8.25 8.93 -7.53
C LEU A 330 9.14 7.96 -8.31
N ALA A 331 8.63 6.79 -8.69
CA ALA A 331 9.29 5.78 -9.51
C ALA A 331 10.70 5.38 -9.01
N PHE A 332 10.91 5.33 -7.69
CA PHE A 332 12.14 4.79 -7.13
C PHE A 332 12.14 3.27 -7.18
N GLN A 333 13.22 2.68 -7.63
CA GLN A 333 13.51 1.28 -7.40
C GLN A 333 14.05 1.11 -5.97
N ALA A 334 13.63 0.07 -5.26
CA ALA A 334 14.12 -0.17 -3.90
C ALA A 334 15.62 -0.48 -3.88
N VAL A 335 16.27 -0.01 -2.81
CA VAL A 335 17.66 -0.32 -2.50
C VAL A 335 17.77 -1.20 -1.26
N LYS A 336 18.85 -1.99 -1.18
CA LYS A 336 19.12 -2.82 -0.02
C LYS A 336 19.63 -1.96 1.15
N ALA A 337 18.84 -1.86 2.22
CA ALA A 337 19.20 -1.12 3.43
C ALA A 337 20.09 -1.91 4.39
N ALA A 338 19.89 -3.24 4.45
CA ALA A 338 20.65 -4.14 5.30
C ALA A 338 20.63 -5.57 4.78
N ASP A 339 21.68 -6.31 5.12
CA ASP A 339 21.84 -7.75 4.85
C ASP A 339 22.64 -8.35 6.02
N ASP A 340 22.09 -9.36 6.68
CA ASP A 340 22.75 -9.98 7.84
C ASP A 340 23.74 -11.10 7.45
N GLY A 341 23.90 -11.35 6.15
CA GLY A 341 24.75 -12.41 5.62
C GLY A 341 24.20 -13.82 5.80
N SER A 342 23.00 -13.96 6.39
CA SER A 342 22.31 -15.24 6.61
C SER A 342 21.09 -15.40 5.70
N GLY A 343 20.92 -14.46 4.76
CA GLY A 343 19.82 -14.45 3.80
C GLY A 343 18.61 -13.62 4.24
N HIS A 344 18.73 -12.85 5.33
CA HIS A 344 17.70 -11.91 5.74
C HIS A 344 18.06 -10.50 5.30
N GLN A 345 17.23 -9.91 4.46
CA GLN A 345 17.52 -8.64 3.81
C GLN A 345 16.40 -7.63 4.05
N ILE A 346 16.77 -6.36 4.17
CA ILE A 346 15.87 -5.23 4.27
C ILE A 346 16.03 -4.40 3.00
N TRP A 347 14.93 -4.23 2.28
CA TRP A 347 14.83 -3.43 1.08
C TRP A 347 13.84 -2.28 1.30
N TYR A 348 14.10 -1.10 0.76
CA TYR A 348 13.17 0.01 0.88
C TYR A 348 13.22 0.97 -0.31
N LYS A 349 12.12 1.67 -0.53
CA LYS A 349 12.04 2.85 -1.38
C LYS A 349 11.13 3.92 -0.76
N PRO A 350 11.39 5.22 -1.02
CA PRO A 350 10.46 6.29 -0.70
C PRO A 350 9.16 6.15 -1.48
N LEU A 351 8.05 6.67 -0.91
CA LEU A 351 6.75 6.77 -1.56
C LEU A 351 6.32 8.23 -1.66
N ASP A 352 5.43 8.55 -2.61
CA ASP A 352 4.74 9.85 -2.71
C ASP A 352 3.72 10.03 -1.57
N LEU A 353 4.22 9.85 -0.37
CA LEU A 353 3.51 9.99 0.89
C LEU A 353 4.48 10.59 1.91
N PRO A 354 4.16 11.70 2.59
CA PRO A 354 5.03 12.27 3.62
C PRO A 354 5.42 11.22 4.66
N GLY A 355 6.71 11.00 4.86
CA GLY A 355 7.24 9.97 5.76
C GLY A 355 6.96 8.54 5.33
N GLY A 356 6.43 8.33 4.13
CA GLY A 356 6.06 7.00 3.61
C GLY A 356 7.23 6.24 3.01
N ARG A 357 7.35 4.96 3.38
CA ARG A 357 8.32 3.99 2.82
C ARG A 357 7.60 2.70 2.47
N ALA A 358 7.88 2.15 1.30
CA ALA A 358 7.66 0.73 1.05
C ALA A 358 8.91 -0.02 1.55
N VAL A 359 8.69 -1.03 2.38
CA VAL A 359 9.75 -1.81 3.01
C VAL A 359 9.49 -3.28 2.80
N GLY A 360 10.47 -3.98 2.21
CA GLY A 360 10.46 -5.43 2.04
C GLY A 360 11.43 -6.09 3.01
N LEU A 361 10.93 -6.99 3.85
CA LEU A 361 11.74 -7.85 4.70
C LEU A 361 11.79 -9.23 4.04
N LEU A 362 12.89 -9.50 3.35
CA LEU A 362 13.08 -10.71 2.54
C LEU A 362 13.81 -11.78 3.35
N ASN A 363 13.24 -12.97 3.40
CA ASN A 363 13.88 -14.17 3.94
C ASN A 363 14.19 -15.14 2.79
N ARG A 364 15.46 -15.24 2.42
CA ARG A 364 15.96 -16.19 1.40
C ARG A 364 16.19 -17.61 1.92
N GLY A 365 16.14 -17.80 3.24
CA GLY A 365 16.29 -19.10 3.89
C GLY A 365 15.03 -19.97 3.74
N ASN A 366 15.16 -21.26 3.98
CA ASN A 366 14.07 -22.24 3.88
C ASN A 366 13.17 -22.29 5.14
N ALA A 367 13.58 -21.69 6.25
CA ALA A 367 12.84 -21.67 7.51
C ALA A 367 12.36 -20.26 7.83
N ALA A 368 11.27 -20.14 8.60
CA ALA A 368 10.80 -18.85 9.07
C ALA A 368 11.84 -18.17 9.97
N ALA A 369 12.03 -16.87 9.80
CA ALA A 369 12.96 -16.05 10.55
C ALA A 369 12.29 -14.78 11.05
N SER A 370 12.77 -14.24 12.18
CA SER A 370 12.34 -12.95 12.72
C SER A 370 13.27 -11.86 12.18
N ILE A 371 12.71 -10.89 11.44
CA ILE A 371 13.47 -9.79 10.84
C ILE A 371 13.00 -8.48 11.45
N THR A 372 13.97 -7.67 11.90
CA THR A 372 13.72 -6.35 12.50
C THR A 372 14.17 -5.25 11.56
N VAL A 373 13.31 -4.27 11.31
CA VAL A 373 13.66 -3.03 10.60
C VAL A 373 13.70 -1.87 11.57
N ASP A 374 14.85 -1.17 11.63
CA ASP A 374 15.00 0.10 12.34
C ASP A 374 14.67 1.26 11.41
N TRP A 375 14.04 2.32 11.96
CA TRP A 375 13.62 3.47 11.14
C TRP A 375 14.77 4.20 10.47
N ASN A 376 15.92 4.25 11.13
CA ASN A 376 17.11 4.93 10.59
C ASN A 376 17.67 4.28 9.32
N VAL A 377 17.55 2.96 9.14
CA VAL A 377 18.09 2.27 7.94
C VAL A 377 17.20 2.46 6.71
N VAL A 378 15.94 2.86 6.91
CA VAL A 378 14.99 3.15 5.82
C VAL A 378 14.74 4.66 5.63
N GLY A 379 15.67 5.50 6.11
CA GLY A 379 15.64 6.96 5.87
C GLY A 379 14.58 7.72 6.67
N LEU A 380 14.05 7.15 7.76
CA LEU A 380 13.15 7.83 8.69
C LEU A 380 13.90 8.38 9.90
N ALA A 381 13.37 9.45 10.49
CA ALA A 381 13.86 9.98 11.75
C ALA A 381 13.48 9.06 12.92
N PRO A 382 14.25 9.08 14.05
CA PRO A 382 13.86 8.39 15.28
C PRO A 382 12.47 8.83 15.77
N GLY A 383 11.73 7.92 16.38
CA GLY A 383 10.40 8.19 16.92
C GLY A 383 9.37 7.15 16.56
N ASN A 384 8.10 7.55 16.58
CA ASN A 384 6.99 6.67 16.27
C ASN A 384 6.69 6.63 14.78
N ALA A 385 6.44 5.41 14.27
CA ALA A 385 5.93 5.21 12.91
C ALA A 385 4.78 4.19 12.92
N THR A 386 3.83 4.37 12.02
CA THR A 386 2.75 3.40 11.78
C THR A 386 3.19 2.37 10.78
N VAL A 387 2.80 1.12 11.00
CA VAL A 387 3.14 -0.01 10.14
C VAL A 387 1.86 -0.64 9.59
N ARG A 388 1.79 -0.79 8.27
CA ARG A 388 0.73 -1.52 7.57
C ARG A 388 1.32 -2.69 6.80
N ASP A 389 0.77 -3.86 6.99
CA ASP A 389 1.10 -5.06 6.22
C ASP A 389 0.24 -5.07 4.96
N LEU A 390 0.89 -4.99 3.80
CA LEU A 390 0.20 -4.80 2.52
C LEU A 390 -0.47 -6.08 2.05
N TRP A 391 0.15 -7.25 2.25
CA TRP A 391 -0.48 -8.53 1.91
C TRP A 391 -1.70 -8.87 2.77
N ALA A 392 -1.63 -8.55 4.06
CA ALA A 392 -2.76 -8.73 4.97
C ALA A 392 -3.78 -7.59 4.88
N ARG A 393 -3.43 -6.46 4.21
CA ARG A 393 -4.21 -5.21 4.13
C ARG A 393 -4.63 -4.72 5.52
N ALA A 394 -3.73 -4.86 6.49
CA ALA A 394 -4.03 -4.63 7.89
C ALA A 394 -3.00 -3.71 8.55
N ASP A 395 -3.51 -2.75 9.32
CA ASP A 395 -2.66 -1.91 10.16
C ASP A 395 -2.16 -2.75 11.33
N ARG A 396 -0.84 -2.74 11.54
CA ARG A 396 -0.16 -3.44 12.63
C ARG A 396 -0.03 -2.58 13.89
N GLY A 397 -0.26 -1.28 13.78
CA GLY A 397 -0.19 -0.32 14.87
C GLY A 397 0.98 0.67 14.74
N THR A 398 1.28 1.37 15.84
CA THR A 398 2.36 2.36 15.92
C THR A 398 3.50 1.80 16.77
N PHE A 399 4.72 1.89 16.26
CA PHE A 399 5.91 1.35 16.90
C PHE A 399 6.99 2.43 17.03
N SER A 400 7.81 2.36 18.10
CA SER A 400 8.88 3.31 18.35
C SER A 400 10.21 2.77 17.85
N ASN A 401 10.84 3.49 16.95
CA ASN A 401 12.18 3.28 16.39
C ASN A 401 12.38 2.01 15.53
N HIS A 402 11.60 0.95 15.72
CA HIS A 402 11.74 -0.30 14.96
C HIS A 402 10.44 -1.12 14.91
N TYR A 403 10.40 -2.09 13.99
CA TYR A 403 9.36 -3.11 13.91
C TYR A 403 9.98 -4.48 13.63
N ASN A 404 9.42 -5.51 14.28
CA ASN A 404 9.86 -6.89 14.13
C ASN A 404 8.70 -7.77 13.65
N VAL A 405 8.98 -8.67 12.70
CA VAL A 405 7.98 -9.63 12.19
C VAL A 405 8.62 -10.95 11.81
N SER A 406 7.87 -12.05 11.97
CA SER A 406 8.28 -13.36 11.47
C SER A 406 7.95 -13.50 10.00
N VAL A 407 8.97 -13.80 9.18
CA VAL A 407 8.88 -13.97 7.73
C VAL A 407 9.11 -15.43 7.39
N PRO A 408 8.18 -16.12 6.67
CA PRO A 408 8.38 -17.51 6.28
C PRO A 408 9.60 -17.69 5.39
N GLY A 409 10.09 -18.93 5.25
CA GLY A 409 11.14 -19.25 4.30
C GLY A 409 10.70 -18.90 2.87
N HIS A 410 11.59 -18.34 2.05
CA HIS A 410 11.34 -17.79 0.73
C HIS A 410 10.26 -16.71 0.71
N GLY A 411 9.98 -16.09 1.88
CA GLY A 411 8.91 -15.11 2.06
C GLY A 411 9.39 -13.67 2.03
N LEU A 412 8.45 -12.77 1.75
CA LEU A 412 8.60 -11.33 1.82
C LEU A 412 7.48 -10.74 2.69
N ALA A 413 7.82 -10.11 3.81
CA ALA A 413 6.89 -9.19 4.46
C ALA A 413 6.99 -7.83 3.76
N LEU A 414 5.93 -7.45 3.05
CA LEU A 414 5.85 -6.16 2.36
C LEU A 414 5.03 -5.19 3.19
N LEU A 415 5.68 -4.13 3.63
CA LEU A 415 5.15 -3.19 4.60
C LEU A 415 5.11 -1.77 4.02
N ARG A 416 4.09 -1.00 4.39
CA ARG A 416 4.11 0.45 4.31
C ARG A 416 4.36 0.99 5.71
N ILE A 417 5.47 1.73 5.86
CA ILE A 417 5.85 2.39 7.12
C ILE A 417 5.72 3.88 6.92
N VAL A 418 5.03 4.57 7.85
CA VAL A 418 4.85 6.02 7.80
C VAL A 418 5.33 6.61 9.11
N GLY A 419 6.42 7.37 9.04
CA GLY A 419 7.07 8.03 10.18
C GLY A 419 7.48 9.46 9.85
N ALA A 420 8.29 10.07 10.68
CA ALA A 420 8.86 11.38 10.39
C ALA A 420 10.01 11.23 9.37
N ASP A 421 10.03 12.08 8.33
CA ASP A 421 11.16 12.16 7.42
C ASP A 421 12.37 12.81 8.09
N ARG A 422 13.58 12.44 7.64
CA ARG A 422 14.78 13.23 7.86
C ARG A 422 14.75 14.40 6.86
N THR A 423 14.39 15.58 7.33
CA THR A 423 14.24 16.73 6.44
C THR A 423 15.56 17.49 6.27
N VAL A 424 15.74 18.08 5.10
CA VAL A 424 16.84 18.98 4.75
C VAL A 424 16.54 20.38 5.29
N ALA A 425 17.53 20.99 5.93
CA ALA A 425 17.49 22.38 6.36
C ALA A 425 18.33 23.26 5.44
N ASP A 426 18.46 24.55 5.80
CA ASP A 426 19.35 25.49 5.11
C ASP A 426 20.82 25.03 5.16
N GLY A 427 21.50 25.02 4.01
CA GLY A 427 22.91 24.65 3.92
C GLY A 427 23.28 23.75 2.74
N PHE A 428 24.51 23.21 2.77
CA PHE A 428 25.02 22.35 1.71
C PHE A 428 24.38 20.99 1.72
N ALA A 429 24.08 20.47 0.53
CA ALA A 429 23.47 19.14 0.36
C ALA A 429 24.36 18.01 0.89
N SER A 430 25.70 18.20 0.85
CA SER A 430 26.65 17.24 1.41
C SER A 430 26.59 17.14 2.95
N ASP A 431 26.09 18.16 3.64
CA ASP A 431 25.92 18.16 5.11
C ASP A 431 24.52 17.66 5.51
N GLN A 432 23.60 17.47 4.57
CA GLN A 432 22.21 17.11 4.84
C GLN A 432 21.96 15.58 4.80
N PRO A 433 20.96 15.08 5.50
CA PRO A 433 20.54 13.71 5.37
C PRO A 433 19.80 13.50 4.03
N TRP A 434 20.17 12.51 3.29
CA TRP A 434 19.32 11.97 2.21
C TRP A 434 18.40 10.88 2.73
N THR A 435 17.28 10.68 2.06
CA THR A 435 16.29 9.66 2.40
C THR A 435 16.37 8.46 1.48
N TYR A 436 17.10 8.60 0.37
CA TYR A 436 17.40 7.54 -0.59
C TYR A 436 18.71 7.86 -1.32
N MET A 437 19.46 6.82 -1.67
CA MET A 437 20.67 6.93 -2.47
C MET A 437 20.89 5.64 -3.25
N ALA A 438 21.11 5.77 -4.54
CA ALA A 438 21.61 4.73 -5.43
C ALA A 438 22.71 5.32 -6.30
N ASN A 439 23.77 4.57 -6.56
CA ASN A 439 24.92 4.99 -7.35
C ASN A 439 25.54 3.76 -7.99
N GLU A 440 25.96 3.85 -9.23
CA GLU A 440 26.46 2.67 -9.96
C GLU A 440 27.81 2.19 -9.45
N LEU A 441 28.68 3.11 -9.06
CA LEU A 441 30.01 2.77 -8.56
C LEU A 441 30.20 3.26 -7.13
N GLY A 442 30.07 2.32 -6.17
CA GLY A 442 30.24 2.63 -4.75
C GLY A 442 29.18 3.59 -4.20
N PRO A 443 29.44 4.25 -3.07
CA PRO A 443 28.53 5.26 -2.53
C PRO A 443 28.66 6.61 -3.24
N VAL A 444 27.62 7.45 -3.16
CA VAL A 444 27.77 8.87 -3.43
C VAL A 444 28.68 9.50 -2.35
N GLU A 445 29.68 10.24 -2.78
CA GLU A 445 30.65 10.85 -1.88
C GLU A 445 30.23 12.26 -1.44
N ARG A 446 30.61 12.59 -0.21
CA ARG A 446 30.38 13.92 0.39
C ARG A 446 31.65 14.73 0.41
N ASP A 447 31.61 15.92 -0.19
CA ASP A 447 32.71 16.87 -0.25
C ASP A 447 33.99 16.36 -0.97
N MET A 448 33.80 15.33 -1.81
CA MET A 448 34.83 14.75 -2.66
C MET A 448 34.20 14.13 -3.92
N SER A 449 35.04 13.90 -4.97
CA SER A 449 34.60 13.18 -6.15
C SER A 449 34.29 11.72 -5.86
N ASN A 450 33.61 11.02 -6.77
CA ASN A 450 33.42 9.58 -6.62
C ASN A 450 34.72 8.85 -6.94
N GLY A 451 35.38 8.25 -5.94
CA GLY A 451 36.67 7.57 -6.06
C GLY A 451 36.60 6.11 -6.48
N GLY A 452 35.46 5.44 -6.22
CA GLY A 452 35.30 4.02 -6.51
C GLY A 452 34.35 3.28 -5.58
N GLN A 453 34.77 2.12 -5.07
CA GLN A 453 33.87 1.20 -4.32
C GLN A 453 33.74 1.54 -2.82
N ALA A 454 34.70 2.22 -2.24
CA ALA A 454 34.72 2.46 -0.79
C ALA A 454 34.34 3.90 -0.46
N ALA A 455 33.58 4.10 0.63
CA ALA A 455 33.29 5.44 1.12
C ALA A 455 34.57 6.19 1.51
N GLY A 456 34.70 7.44 1.07
CA GLY A 456 35.83 8.31 1.37
C GLY A 456 37.10 8.03 0.57
N ASP A 457 37.02 7.35 -0.56
CA ASP A 457 38.15 7.07 -1.44
C ASP A 457 38.29 8.08 -2.60
N GLY A 458 37.40 9.08 -2.66
CA GLY A 458 37.43 10.16 -3.65
C GLY A 458 38.51 11.20 -3.42
N ARG A 459 38.59 12.15 -4.33
CA ARG A 459 39.51 13.31 -4.29
C ARG A 459 38.73 14.60 -4.13
N THR A 460 39.45 15.71 -4.12
CA THR A 460 38.81 17.02 -4.12
C THR A 460 37.96 17.21 -5.36
N LEU A 461 36.68 17.58 -5.20
CA LEU A 461 35.79 17.95 -6.30
C LEU A 461 36.44 18.99 -7.20
N THR A 462 36.59 18.70 -8.48
CA THR A 462 37.24 19.63 -9.45
C THR A 462 36.51 19.68 -10.78
N LEU A 463 36.05 20.89 -11.15
CA LEU A 463 35.33 21.12 -12.39
C LEU A 463 36.10 22.20 -13.20
N ARG A 464 36.67 21.84 -14.35
CA ARG A 464 37.37 22.76 -15.24
C ARG A 464 38.52 23.53 -14.56
N GLY A 465 39.24 22.82 -13.66
CA GLY A 465 40.36 23.36 -12.89
C GLY A 465 39.98 24.15 -11.66
N PHE A 466 38.71 24.30 -11.33
CA PHE A 466 38.24 24.92 -10.09
C PHE A 466 37.94 23.85 -9.04
N SER A 467 38.52 24.01 -7.86
CA SER A 467 38.28 23.09 -6.73
C SER A 467 37.15 23.59 -5.86
N TYR A 468 36.34 22.64 -5.35
CA TYR A 468 35.21 22.92 -4.48
C TYR A 468 35.38 22.17 -3.15
N ALA A 469 35.09 22.90 -2.05
CA ALA A 469 35.19 22.32 -0.71
C ALA A 469 33.90 21.59 -0.27
N LYS A 470 32.79 21.80 -0.97
CA LYS A 470 31.47 21.26 -0.67
C LYS A 470 30.78 20.76 -1.92
N GLY A 471 30.07 19.66 -1.81
CA GLY A 471 29.29 19.08 -2.89
C GLY A 471 29.14 17.57 -2.78
N LEU A 472 28.60 16.95 -3.86
CA LEU A 472 28.38 15.52 -3.94
C LEU A 472 29.08 15.00 -5.20
N GLY A 473 29.99 14.06 -5.06
CA GLY A 473 30.57 13.29 -6.16
C GLY A 473 29.81 12.01 -6.39
N ALA A 474 29.40 11.75 -7.62
CA ALA A 474 28.61 10.60 -7.98
C ALA A 474 29.08 9.97 -9.30
N TYR A 475 28.70 8.74 -9.55
CA TYR A 475 28.99 8.00 -10.78
C TYR A 475 27.68 7.62 -11.48
N ALA A 476 27.52 8.01 -12.73
CA ALA A 476 26.28 7.76 -13.46
C ALA A 476 26.15 6.26 -13.88
N PRO A 477 24.94 5.68 -13.80
CA PRO A 477 23.72 6.31 -13.27
C PRO A 477 23.75 6.50 -11.73
N SER A 478 23.16 7.62 -11.25
CA SER A 478 23.10 7.94 -9.83
C SER A 478 21.76 8.64 -9.50
N ALA A 479 21.21 8.37 -8.33
CA ALA A 479 19.98 9.00 -7.84
C ALA A 479 20.08 9.26 -6.34
N ILE A 480 19.85 10.49 -5.92
CA ILE A 480 19.88 10.93 -4.52
C ILE A 480 18.56 11.65 -4.22
N GLU A 481 17.86 11.26 -3.16
CA GLU A 481 16.65 11.96 -2.74
C GLU A 481 16.87 12.71 -1.42
N PHE A 482 16.38 13.92 -1.42
CA PHE A 482 16.25 14.77 -0.25
C PHE A 482 14.77 15.09 0.02
N ARG A 483 14.41 15.27 1.28
CA ARG A 483 13.10 15.77 1.72
C ARG A 483 13.25 17.23 2.21
N PRO A 484 13.09 18.24 1.33
CA PRO A 484 13.19 19.63 1.75
C PRO A 484 12.14 19.97 2.80
N ASP A 485 12.55 20.77 3.78
CA ASP A 485 11.62 21.37 4.72
C ASP A 485 10.64 22.31 4.01
N ALA A 486 9.44 22.49 4.57
CA ALA A 486 8.40 23.36 4.02
C ALA A 486 8.84 24.83 3.84
N GLY A 487 9.91 25.25 4.58
CA GLY A 487 10.51 26.59 4.45
C GLY A 487 11.56 26.70 3.34
N CYS A 488 11.90 25.62 2.64
CA CYS A 488 12.93 25.67 1.60
C CYS A 488 12.39 26.27 0.31
N SER A 489 13.19 27.12 -0.32
CA SER A 489 12.78 27.89 -1.48
C SER A 489 13.64 27.66 -2.72
N ASN A 490 14.95 27.43 -2.56
CA ASN A 490 15.85 27.30 -3.69
C ASN A 490 16.82 26.12 -3.50
N PHE A 491 17.16 25.50 -4.63
CA PHE A 491 18.31 24.61 -4.78
C PHE A 491 19.30 25.24 -5.77
N THR A 492 20.58 25.23 -5.42
CA THR A 492 21.67 25.72 -6.31
C THR A 492 22.78 24.70 -6.36
N ALA A 493 23.43 24.54 -7.51
CA ALA A 493 24.64 23.72 -7.67
C ALA A 493 25.46 24.20 -8.88
N ASP A 494 26.76 23.97 -8.85
CA ASP A 494 27.63 23.94 -9.99
C ASP A 494 27.81 22.52 -10.47
N ILE A 495 27.48 22.22 -11.73
CA ILE A 495 27.46 20.86 -12.26
C ILE A 495 28.49 20.68 -13.38
N GLY A 496 29.10 19.51 -13.44
CA GLY A 496 30.06 19.13 -14.47
C GLY A 496 30.60 17.73 -14.32
N VAL A 497 31.23 17.21 -15.36
CA VAL A 497 32.05 15.99 -15.30
C VAL A 497 33.33 16.31 -14.56
N ASP A 498 33.72 15.44 -13.59
CA ASP A 498 34.92 15.69 -12.76
C ASP A 498 36.21 15.65 -13.60
N ASP A 499 37.17 16.53 -13.27
CA ASP A 499 38.46 16.64 -13.97
C ASP A 499 39.30 15.36 -13.90
N GLU A 500 39.04 14.46 -12.93
CA GLU A 500 39.77 13.19 -12.80
C GLU A 500 39.59 12.28 -14.01
N VAL A 501 38.42 12.31 -14.64
CA VAL A 501 38.14 11.49 -15.83
C VAL A 501 38.58 12.19 -17.12
N GLY A 502 38.99 13.42 -17.03
CA GLY A 502 39.45 14.26 -18.18
C GLY A 502 38.29 14.48 -19.16
N ASN A 503 38.59 14.31 -20.46
CA ASN A 503 37.60 14.52 -21.53
C ASN A 503 36.79 13.25 -21.83
N ARG A 504 36.86 12.24 -20.95
CA ARG A 504 36.19 10.95 -21.16
C ARG A 504 34.85 10.95 -20.52
N GLY A 505 34.08 10.73 -20.08
CA GLY A 505 32.76 10.76 -19.40
C GLY A 505 31.73 11.58 -20.16
N SER A 506 30.52 11.11 -20.15
CA SER A 506 29.35 11.80 -20.73
C SER A 506 28.11 11.49 -19.93
N VAL A 507 27.55 12.52 -19.27
CA VAL A 507 26.40 12.38 -18.37
C VAL A 507 25.33 13.43 -18.66
N ILE A 508 24.11 13.18 -18.22
CA ILE A 508 23.03 14.16 -18.16
C ILE A 508 22.66 14.38 -16.70
N PHE A 509 22.69 15.62 -16.24
CA PHE A 509 22.19 16.02 -14.94
C PHE A 509 20.71 16.31 -15.02
N GLN A 510 19.92 15.69 -14.16
CA GLN A 510 18.49 15.95 -14.04
C GLN A 510 18.13 16.27 -12.59
N VAL A 511 17.17 17.18 -12.40
CA VAL A 511 16.56 17.45 -11.10
C VAL A 511 15.06 17.23 -11.22
N TRP A 512 14.49 16.49 -10.26
CA TRP A 512 13.07 16.16 -10.20
C TRP A 512 12.49 16.68 -8.88
N GLY A 513 11.30 17.29 -8.96
CA GLY A 513 10.51 17.72 -7.81
C GLY A 513 9.16 16.96 -7.79
N ASP A 514 8.88 16.21 -6.74
CA ASP A 514 7.63 15.44 -6.60
C ASP A 514 7.29 14.57 -7.84
N GLY A 515 8.30 13.90 -8.43
CA GLY A 515 8.16 13.07 -9.62
C GLY A 515 8.06 13.81 -10.95
N HIS A 516 8.23 15.14 -10.97
CA HIS A 516 8.24 15.95 -12.19
C HIS A 516 9.63 16.49 -12.48
N LYS A 517 10.10 16.38 -13.74
CA LYS A 517 11.40 16.92 -14.13
C LYS A 517 11.36 18.46 -14.14
N VAL A 518 12.20 19.07 -13.31
CA VAL A 518 12.31 20.55 -13.20
C VAL A 518 13.56 21.10 -13.86
N TYR A 519 14.56 20.24 -14.14
CA TYR A 519 15.78 20.61 -14.82
C TYR A 519 16.39 19.42 -15.55
N GLU A 520 17.03 19.71 -16.71
CA GLU A 520 17.87 18.81 -17.46
C GLU A 520 19.00 19.58 -18.14
N SER A 521 20.23 19.08 -18.02
CA SER A 521 21.42 19.75 -18.59
C SER A 521 21.58 19.50 -20.09
N GLY A 522 20.96 18.43 -20.66
CA GLY A 522 21.45 17.79 -21.86
C GLY A 522 22.80 17.12 -21.60
N VAL A 523 23.38 16.48 -22.62
CA VAL A 523 24.68 15.80 -22.49
C VAL A 523 25.74 16.77 -22.07
N MET A 524 26.50 16.44 -21.03
CA MET A 524 27.70 17.10 -20.57
C MET A 524 28.88 16.16 -20.62
N THR A 525 30.01 16.63 -21.10
CA THR A 525 31.29 15.90 -21.20
C THR A 525 32.35 16.59 -20.37
N GLY A 526 33.51 15.93 -20.13
CA GLY A 526 34.64 16.57 -19.46
C GLY A 526 35.24 17.74 -20.19
N SER A 527 34.86 18.01 -21.47
CA SER A 527 35.24 19.18 -22.22
C SER A 527 34.29 20.36 -22.05
N ASP A 528 33.09 20.17 -21.53
CA ASP A 528 32.11 21.25 -21.38
C ASP A 528 32.43 22.13 -20.18
N ALA A 529 31.97 23.39 -20.27
CA ALA A 529 32.09 24.32 -19.14
C ALA A 529 31.16 23.91 -18.00
N THR A 530 31.63 24.13 -16.77
CA THR A 530 30.80 24.05 -15.57
C THR A 530 29.54 24.90 -15.74
N ARG A 531 28.37 24.37 -15.35
CA ARG A 531 27.09 25.08 -15.42
C ARG A 531 26.56 25.32 -14.01
N ASN A 532 26.10 26.56 -13.76
CA ASN A 532 25.39 26.88 -12.53
C ASN A 532 23.90 26.57 -12.71
N VAL A 533 23.32 25.85 -11.76
CA VAL A 533 21.92 25.52 -11.70
C VAL A 533 21.31 26.26 -10.52
N THR A 534 20.18 26.93 -10.74
CA THR A 534 19.40 27.60 -9.69
C THR A 534 17.92 27.30 -9.92
N LEU A 535 17.29 26.60 -8.98
CA LEU A 535 15.91 26.12 -9.12
C LEU A 535 15.06 26.56 -7.93
N ASN A 536 13.84 27.00 -8.21
CA ASN A 536 12.83 27.22 -7.18
C ASN A 536 12.24 25.88 -6.76
N ILE A 537 12.40 25.50 -5.49
CA ILE A 537 11.88 24.27 -4.88
C ILE A 537 10.80 24.54 -3.84
N THR A 538 10.17 25.73 -3.86
CA THR A 538 9.12 26.09 -2.91
C THR A 538 7.95 25.09 -3.02
N GLY A 539 7.66 24.39 -1.91
CA GLY A 539 6.58 23.41 -1.84
C GLY A 539 6.93 22.01 -2.35
N VAL A 540 8.15 21.80 -2.84
CA VAL A 540 8.66 20.47 -3.22
C VAL A 540 8.88 19.64 -1.96
N ARG A 541 8.30 18.44 -1.93
CA ARG A 541 8.42 17.48 -0.81
C ARG A 541 9.49 16.41 -1.05
N SER A 542 9.71 16.06 -2.31
CA SER A 542 10.73 15.12 -2.77
C SER A 542 11.59 15.81 -3.83
N LEU A 543 12.86 16.06 -3.50
CA LEU A 543 13.87 16.62 -4.42
C LEU A 543 14.83 15.49 -4.78
N ARG A 544 14.81 15.04 -6.05
CA ARG A 544 15.72 14.03 -6.58
C ARG A 544 16.78 14.68 -7.47
N LEU A 545 18.04 14.41 -7.17
CA LEU A 545 19.19 14.70 -8.03
C LEU A 545 19.57 13.41 -8.75
N GLU A 546 19.65 13.47 -10.07
CA GLU A 546 19.87 12.29 -10.90
C GLU A 546 20.98 12.54 -11.92
N LEU A 547 21.88 11.57 -12.05
CA LEU A 547 22.82 11.47 -13.15
C LEU A 547 22.40 10.34 -14.07
N VAL A 548 22.19 10.63 -15.34
CA VAL A 548 21.88 9.63 -16.35
C VAL A 548 23.14 9.38 -17.18
N ALA A 549 23.52 8.10 -17.31
CA ALA A 549 24.60 7.71 -18.19
C ALA A 549 24.20 7.88 -19.66
N VAL A 550 25.13 8.26 -20.54
CA VAL A 550 24.87 8.46 -21.97
C VAL A 550 25.42 7.30 -22.80
N ASP A 551 26.47 6.65 -22.31
CA ASP A 551 27.09 5.51 -22.96
C ASP A 551 27.62 4.51 -21.93
N ALA A 552 27.99 3.33 -22.40
CA ALA A 552 28.56 2.27 -21.55
C ALA A 552 30.05 2.49 -21.27
N THR A 553 30.45 3.71 -20.92
CA THR A 553 31.84 4.04 -20.62
C THR A 553 32.16 3.96 -19.13
N THR A 554 33.44 3.74 -18.79
CA THR A 554 33.89 3.58 -17.41
C THR A 554 34.39 4.90 -16.78
N TYR A 555 33.87 6.06 -17.21
CA TYR A 555 34.40 7.37 -16.83
C TYR A 555 33.32 8.42 -16.52
N ASP A 556 32.19 7.98 -15.99
CA ASP A 556 31.03 8.84 -15.79
C ASP A 556 30.95 9.45 -14.37
N SER A 557 32.12 9.78 -13.79
CA SER A 557 32.20 10.54 -12.54
C SER A 557 31.83 11.99 -12.79
N ALA A 558 30.89 12.49 -12.00
CA ALA A 558 30.35 13.83 -12.15
C ALA A 558 29.93 14.41 -10.78
N ASP A 559 30.02 15.72 -10.69
CA ASP A 559 29.87 16.45 -9.46
C ASP A 559 28.68 17.38 -9.45
N TRP A 560 27.92 17.34 -8.36
CA TRP A 560 27.05 18.39 -7.89
C TRP A 560 27.86 19.28 -6.93
N ALA A 561 28.78 20.06 -7.45
CA ALA A 561 29.67 20.90 -6.67
C ALA A 561 28.92 22.09 -6.08
N ASN A 562 29.27 22.50 -4.87
CA ASN A 562 28.64 23.62 -4.17
C ASN A 562 27.10 23.48 -4.08
N ALA A 563 26.59 22.25 -4.10
CA ALA A 563 25.17 21.98 -4.03
C ALA A 563 24.59 22.46 -2.68
N GLN A 564 23.58 23.32 -2.74
CA GLN A 564 23.03 23.99 -1.57
C GLN A 564 21.51 24.10 -1.64
N VAL A 565 20.85 23.89 -0.49
CA VAL A 565 19.42 24.18 -0.32
C VAL A 565 19.30 25.43 0.54
N THR A 566 18.52 26.42 0.09
CA THR A 566 18.22 27.63 0.83
C THR A 566 16.83 27.55 1.42
N CYS A 567 16.74 27.65 2.76
CA CYS A 567 15.49 27.57 3.49
C CYS A 567 15.31 28.81 4.39
N ALA A 568 14.07 29.27 4.54
CA ALA A 568 13.78 30.27 5.57
C ALA A 568 13.97 29.65 6.97
N PRO A 569 14.51 30.39 7.94
CA PRO A 569 14.60 29.92 9.30
C PRO A 569 13.21 29.49 9.80
N ARG A 570 13.09 28.29 10.36
CA ARG A 570 11.84 27.88 10.99
C ARG A 570 11.55 28.76 12.22
N PRO A 571 10.30 29.23 12.40
CA PRO A 571 9.88 29.75 13.69
C PRO A 571 10.12 28.67 14.74
N ASN A 572 10.73 29.05 15.87
CA ASN A 572 10.92 28.13 16.97
C ASN A 572 9.58 27.54 17.43
N GLN A 573 9.48 26.23 17.57
CA GLN A 573 8.35 25.56 18.18
C GLN A 573 8.64 25.38 19.67
N PRO A 574 7.67 25.70 20.56
CA PRO A 574 7.90 25.48 21.96
C PRO A 574 8.06 23.99 22.29
N PRO A 575 8.85 23.66 23.32
CA PRO A 575 9.00 22.31 23.80
C PRO A 575 7.68 21.74 24.32
N ARG A 576 7.62 20.44 24.55
CA ARG A 576 6.52 19.75 25.21
C ARG A 576 6.97 19.23 26.56
N ALA A 577 6.45 19.83 27.62
CA ALA A 577 6.73 19.39 28.96
C ALA A 577 5.97 18.10 29.31
N SER A 578 6.65 17.14 29.90
CA SER A 578 6.08 15.90 30.40
C SER A 578 6.90 15.35 31.53
N PHE A 579 6.26 14.81 32.57
CA PHE A 579 6.99 14.17 33.65
C PHE A 579 6.17 13.10 34.37
N THR A 580 6.88 12.24 35.10
CA THR A 580 6.31 11.25 36.02
C THR A 580 6.80 11.51 37.42
N ALA A 581 5.97 11.18 38.43
CA ALA A 581 6.33 11.14 39.81
C ALA A 581 6.36 9.68 40.31
N SER A 582 7.29 9.35 41.22
CA SER A 582 7.40 7.99 41.79
C SER A 582 6.21 7.63 42.68
N ALA A 583 5.46 8.60 43.14
CA ALA A 583 4.23 8.45 43.93
C ALA A 583 3.34 9.68 43.77
N SER A 584 2.02 9.49 43.75
CA SER A 584 1.02 10.56 43.82
C SER A 584 0.51 10.81 45.23
N TRP A 585 0.85 9.92 46.15
CA TRP A 585 0.57 10.00 47.58
C TRP A 585 1.81 9.58 48.37
N VAL A 586 2.14 10.33 49.42
CA VAL A 586 3.25 10.05 50.34
C VAL A 586 2.91 10.51 51.75
N ARG A 587 3.67 10.04 52.76
CA ARG A 587 3.63 10.55 54.13
C ARG A 587 4.50 11.81 54.27
N PRO A 588 4.23 12.68 55.25
CA PRO A 588 5.13 13.78 55.57
C PRO A 588 6.56 13.28 55.84
N GLY A 589 7.53 13.81 55.08
CA GLY A 589 8.94 13.41 55.15
C GLY A 589 9.38 12.30 54.19
N ASP A 590 8.48 11.67 53.42
CA ASP A 590 8.85 10.73 52.37
C ASP A 590 9.37 11.46 51.12
N SER A 591 10.32 10.85 50.44
CA SER A 591 10.91 11.37 49.21
C SER A 591 10.12 10.97 47.99
N VAL A 592 9.78 11.94 47.11
CA VAL A 592 9.20 11.72 45.79
C VAL A 592 10.26 12.03 44.73
N THR A 593 10.46 11.11 43.78
CA THR A 593 11.31 11.34 42.64
C THR A 593 10.45 11.80 41.45
N PHE A 594 10.80 12.95 40.89
CA PHE A 594 10.18 13.53 39.70
C PHE A 594 11.11 13.35 38.50
N ASN A 595 10.61 12.78 37.42
CA ASN A 595 11.37 12.50 36.19
C ASN A 595 10.71 13.20 35.00
N GLY A 596 11.32 14.27 34.51
CA GLY A 596 10.92 15.06 33.36
C GLY A 596 11.63 14.68 32.05
N SER A 597 12.45 13.61 32.02
CA SER A 597 13.24 13.22 30.85
C SER A 597 12.40 12.81 29.63
N THR A 598 11.09 12.64 29.80
CA THR A 598 10.14 12.41 28.71
C THR A 598 9.69 13.69 28.00
N SER A 599 10.08 14.86 28.50
CA SER A 599 9.87 16.12 27.79
C SER A 599 10.66 16.12 26.48
N SER A 600 10.10 16.70 25.43
CA SER A 600 10.70 16.73 24.10
C SER A 600 10.56 18.11 23.47
N ASP A 601 11.45 18.41 22.53
CA ASP A 601 11.38 19.58 21.69
C ASP A 601 11.22 19.14 20.22
N PRO A 602 10.18 19.61 19.49
CA PRO A 602 9.94 19.21 18.11
C PRO A 602 11.01 19.64 17.12
N ASP A 603 11.74 20.73 17.36
CA ASP A 603 12.72 21.32 16.44
C ASP A 603 14.04 21.74 17.09
N GLY A 604 14.34 21.19 18.29
CA GLY A 604 15.55 21.49 19.03
C GLY A 604 15.79 20.52 20.19
N ALA A 605 16.35 21.03 21.28
CA ALA A 605 16.66 20.27 22.48
C ALA A 605 16.21 21.02 23.74
N ILE A 606 15.80 20.28 24.77
CA ILE A 606 15.52 20.86 26.08
C ILE A 606 16.84 21.31 26.73
N ARG A 607 16.97 22.61 26.98
CA ARG A 607 18.12 23.22 27.61
C ARG A 607 18.07 23.17 29.13
N SER A 608 16.88 23.35 29.72
CA SER A 608 16.72 23.33 31.17
C SER A 608 15.36 22.83 31.63
N TYR A 609 15.35 22.28 32.85
CA TYR A 609 14.19 21.79 33.58
C TYR A 609 14.12 22.54 34.88
N VAL A 610 13.01 23.21 35.17
CA VAL A 610 12.77 23.99 36.40
C VAL A 610 11.50 23.47 37.07
N TRP A 611 11.62 23.12 38.33
CA TRP A 611 10.55 22.57 39.16
C TRP A 611 10.08 23.57 40.20
N ASP A 612 8.77 23.69 40.38
CA ASP A 612 8.11 24.28 41.54
C ASP A 612 7.28 23.17 42.20
N PHE A 613 7.59 22.82 43.44
CA PHE A 613 6.93 21.74 44.16
C PHE A 613 5.63 22.15 44.83
N GLY A 614 5.27 23.45 44.79
CA GLY A 614 4.02 23.97 45.34
C GLY A 614 4.02 24.15 46.87
N ASP A 615 5.12 23.84 47.54
CA ASP A 615 5.33 24.04 48.97
C ASP A 615 6.26 25.23 49.27
N GLY A 616 6.59 26.03 48.25
CA GLY A 616 7.51 27.16 48.31
C GLY A 616 8.94 26.81 48.00
N SER A 617 9.24 25.54 47.70
CA SER A 617 10.55 25.08 47.29
C SER A 617 10.58 24.85 45.75
N SER A 618 11.80 24.83 45.19
CA SER A 618 12.04 24.64 43.79
C SER A 618 13.24 23.73 43.53
N GLY A 619 13.36 23.17 42.29
CA GLY A 619 14.46 22.31 41.88
C GLY A 619 14.83 22.51 40.41
N ASN A 620 16.01 22.00 40.01
CA ASN A 620 16.49 22.04 38.64
C ASN A 620 17.05 20.68 38.24
N GLY A 621 16.89 20.32 36.93
CA GLY A 621 17.38 19.07 36.35
C GLY A 621 16.28 18.16 35.83
N SER A 622 16.62 17.26 34.90
CA SER A 622 15.66 16.36 34.29
C SER A 622 15.08 15.32 35.26
N VAL A 623 15.83 14.97 36.30
CA VAL A 623 15.37 14.11 37.41
C VAL A 623 15.73 14.77 38.74
N VAL A 624 14.74 14.92 39.62
CA VAL A 624 14.92 15.56 40.95
C VAL A 624 14.19 14.74 42.01
N GLN A 625 14.67 14.86 43.25
CA GLN A 625 13.99 14.31 44.46
C GLN A 625 13.55 15.45 45.34
N HIS A 626 12.35 15.34 45.91
CA HIS A 626 11.82 16.32 46.85
C HIS A 626 11.09 15.63 48.01
N LEU A 627 11.16 16.27 49.21
CA LEU A 627 10.50 15.82 50.45
C LEU A 627 9.44 16.85 50.88
N PHE A 628 8.20 16.39 50.98
CA PHE A 628 7.12 17.23 51.52
C PHE A 628 7.02 17.09 53.02
N GLY A 629 7.30 18.16 53.77
CA GLY A 629 7.35 18.10 55.22
C GLY A 629 6.01 18.28 55.95
N GLN A 630 4.96 18.74 55.27
CA GLN A 630 3.64 19.04 55.84
C GLN A 630 2.53 18.32 55.09
N PRO A 631 1.47 17.88 55.78
CA PRO A 631 0.28 17.38 55.12
C PRO A 631 -0.37 18.44 54.23
N GLY A 632 -0.90 18.01 53.05
CA GLY A 632 -1.53 18.89 52.08
C GLY A 632 -1.56 18.29 50.69
N THR A 633 -2.19 18.97 49.73
CA THR A 633 -2.11 18.65 48.34
C THR A 633 -1.26 19.70 47.64
N PHE A 634 -0.12 19.26 47.12
CA PHE A 634 0.86 20.14 46.50
C PHE A 634 0.78 20.02 44.96
N ARG A 635 0.63 21.17 44.30
CA ARG A 635 0.68 21.27 42.85
C ARG A 635 2.14 21.35 42.40
N VAL A 636 2.65 20.32 41.79
CA VAL A 636 4.00 20.29 41.22
C VAL A 636 3.96 20.74 39.78
N LEU A 637 4.78 21.73 39.45
CA LEU A 637 4.91 22.28 38.08
C LEU A 637 6.32 22.02 37.58
N LEU A 638 6.45 21.38 36.43
CA LEU A 638 7.66 21.35 35.63
C LEU A 638 7.55 22.41 34.52
N THR A 639 8.54 23.28 34.42
CA THR A 639 8.73 24.15 33.26
C THR A 639 10.00 23.73 32.54
N VAL A 640 9.90 23.46 31.22
CA VAL A 640 11.05 23.17 30.35
C VAL A 640 11.32 24.34 29.44
N VAL A 641 12.59 24.58 29.14
CA VAL A 641 13.04 25.65 28.22
C VAL A 641 13.88 24.99 27.14
N ASP A 642 13.60 25.29 25.88
CA ASP A 642 14.38 24.81 24.76
C ASP A 642 15.69 25.58 24.55
N ASP A 643 16.46 25.18 23.52
CA ASP A 643 17.75 25.80 23.19
C ASP A 643 17.61 27.19 22.55
N LYS A 644 16.41 27.57 22.12
CA LYS A 644 16.06 28.86 21.48
C LYS A 644 15.28 29.78 22.44
N GLY A 645 14.94 29.31 23.64
CA GLY A 645 14.35 30.09 24.74
C GLY A 645 12.83 30.06 24.85
N ALA A 646 12.09 29.23 24.07
CA ALA A 646 10.67 29.01 24.29
C ALA A 646 10.44 28.03 25.44
N THR A 647 9.24 28.06 26.04
CA THR A 647 8.92 27.32 27.25
C THR A 647 7.58 26.60 27.14
N ASP A 648 7.49 25.47 27.85
CA ASP A 648 6.22 24.78 28.11
C ASP A 648 6.22 24.24 29.55
N SER A 649 5.02 23.91 30.08
CA SER A 649 4.90 23.46 31.46
C SER A 649 3.90 22.33 31.62
N ALA A 650 4.25 21.35 32.45
CA ALA A 650 3.39 20.24 32.86
C ALA A 650 3.09 20.33 34.38
N THR A 651 1.91 19.87 34.77
CA THR A 651 1.45 19.92 36.16
C THR A 651 0.98 18.55 36.63
N SER A 652 1.29 18.20 37.86
CA SER A 652 0.74 17.06 38.60
C SER A 652 0.51 17.42 40.07
N TYR A 653 -0.21 16.57 40.80
CA TYR A 653 -0.52 16.80 42.21
C TYR A 653 0.04 15.67 43.07
N ILE A 654 0.63 16.02 44.20
CA ILE A 654 1.09 15.08 45.24
C ILE A 654 0.25 15.30 46.51
N VAL A 655 -0.42 14.25 46.97
CA VAL A 655 -1.14 14.24 48.24
C VAL A 655 -0.19 13.78 49.35
N VAL A 656 0.02 14.63 50.35
CA VAL A 656 0.80 14.31 51.52
C VAL A 656 -0.15 14.13 52.70
N SER A 657 -0.31 12.92 53.16
CA SER A 657 -1.22 12.58 54.26
C SER A 657 -0.67 11.46 55.14
N VAL A 658 -1.12 11.41 56.38
CA VAL A 658 -0.78 10.33 57.31
C VAL A 658 -1.54 9.03 57.09
N THR A 659 -2.63 9.10 56.29
CA THR A 659 -3.49 7.96 55.88
C THR A 659 -3.43 7.77 54.36
N HIS A 660 -3.33 6.50 53.91
CA HIS A 660 -3.39 6.17 52.49
C HIS A 660 -4.85 6.17 52.00
N PRO A 661 -5.10 6.64 50.79
CA PRO A 661 -6.41 6.34 50.15
C PRO A 661 -6.57 4.83 49.93
N PRO A 662 -7.79 4.32 49.96
CA PRO A 662 -8.06 2.92 49.64
C PRO A 662 -7.65 2.58 48.21
N VAL A 663 -7.42 1.32 47.92
CA VAL A 663 -7.20 0.80 46.57
C VAL A 663 -8.52 0.28 46.02
N ALA A 664 -9.11 1.00 45.08
CA ALA A 664 -10.32 0.59 44.40
C ALA A 664 -10.03 -0.51 43.37
N ALA A 665 -10.76 -1.60 43.42
CA ALA A 665 -10.65 -2.69 42.45
C ALA A 665 -12.03 -3.37 42.25
N PHE A 666 -12.37 -3.70 41.01
CA PHE A 666 -13.59 -4.44 40.74
C PHE A 666 -13.43 -5.45 39.60
N SER A 667 -14.37 -6.35 39.51
CA SER A 667 -14.58 -7.21 38.35
C SER A 667 -16.02 -7.12 37.86
N ALA A 668 -16.24 -7.27 36.57
CA ALA A 668 -17.54 -7.38 35.92
C ALA A 668 -17.70 -8.81 35.35
N SER A 669 -18.88 -9.40 35.45
CA SER A 669 -19.15 -10.73 34.91
C SER A 669 -20.58 -10.84 34.41
N PRO A 670 -20.76 -11.12 33.10
CA PRO A 670 -19.76 -11.14 32.06
C PRO A 670 -19.23 -9.72 31.73
N ASP A 671 -18.02 -9.59 31.23
CA ASP A 671 -17.44 -8.34 30.73
C ASP A 671 -17.91 -7.97 29.31
N ILE A 672 -18.51 -8.95 28.65
CA ILE A 672 -19.16 -8.84 27.34
C ILE A 672 -20.58 -9.39 27.48
N ALA A 673 -21.60 -8.60 27.16
CA ALA A 673 -22.99 -8.98 27.23
C ALA A 673 -23.78 -8.51 26.00
N PHE A 674 -25.10 -8.70 26.04
CA PHE A 674 -26.05 -8.19 25.05
C PHE A 674 -27.06 -7.29 25.76
N PRO A 675 -27.79 -6.40 25.05
CA PRO A 675 -28.86 -5.60 25.65
C PRO A 675 -29.85 -6.46 26.46
N GLY A 676 -30.23 -5.97 27.64
CA GLY A 676 -31.17 -6.67 28.53
C GLY A 676 -30.58 -7.80 29.35
N VAL A 677 -29.28 -8.10 29.25
CA VAL A 677 -28.60 -9.13 30.08
C VAL A 677 -27.99 -8.45 31.30
N PRO A 678 -28.32 -8.93 32.55
CA PRO A 678 -27.72 -8.35 33.74
C PRO A 678 -26.23 -8.71 33.85
N ILE A 679 -25.41 -7.73 34.24
CA ILE A 679 -23.99 -7.88 34.53
C ILE A 679 -23.77 -7.67 36.04
N TRP A 680 -23.00 -8.53 36.63
CA TRP A 680 -22.59 -8.45 38.02
C TRP A 680 -21.29 -7.65 38.13
N PHE A 681 -21.28 -6.66 39.05
CA PHE A 681 -20.11 -5.85 39.37
C PHE A 681 -19.75 -6.13 40.82
N ASP A 682 -18.53 -6.59 41.06
CA ASP A 682 -18.01 -6.96 42.38
C ASP A 682 -16.79 -6.15 42.74
N GLY A 683 -16.93 -5.23 43.69
CA GLY A 683 -15.88 -4.38 44.25
C GLY A 683 -15.14 -5.01 45.44
N SER A 684 -15.37 -6.26 45.75
CA SER A 684 -14.85 -6.95 46.94
C SER A 684 -13.33 -7.00 47.06
N ASN A 685 -12.64 -6.82 45.93
CA ASN A 685 -11.17 -6.81 45.88
C ASN A 685 -10.56 -5.43 46.26
N SER A 686 -11.40 -4.45 46.55
CA SER A 686 -10.92 -3.14 47.06
C SER A 686 -10.34 -3.33 48.47
N THR A 687 -9.20 -2.70 48.73
CA THR A 687 -8.45 -2.83 49.99
C THR A 687 -8.06 -1.46 50.57
N ASP A 688 -7.81 -1.42 51.85
CA ASP A 688 -7.24 -0.27 52.54
C ASP A 688 -5.79 -0.61 52.96
N PRO A 689 -4.78 0.09 52.41
CA PRO A 689 -3.38 -0.18 52.71
C PRO A 689 -3.01 0.06 54.18
N ASP A 690 -3.77 0.91 54.87
CA ASP A 690 -3.53 1.21 56.33
C ASP A 690 -4.23 0.19 57.24
N GLY A 691 -4.87 -0.86 56.73
CA GLY A 691 -5.54 -1.90 57.47
C GLY A 691 -6.94 -1.55 57.92
N GLY A 692 -7.50 -0.46 57.47
CA GLY A 692 -8.90 -0.07 57.63
C GLY A 692 -9.87 -0.91 56.80
N SER A 693 -11.14 -0.61 56.88
CA SER A 693 -12.19 -1.27 56.08
C SER A 693 -12.76 -0.30 55.04
N ILE A 694 -13.12 -0.81 53.88
CA ILE A 694 -13.90 -0.08 52.91
C ILE A 694 -15.34 0.01 53.42
N VAL A 695 -15.87 1.23 53.60
CA VAL A 695 -17.16 1.52 54.20
C VAL A 695 -18.22 1.92 53.17
N ALA A 696 -17.80 2.40 51.98
CA ALA A 696 -18.73 2.70 50.90
C ALA A 696 -18.16 2.29 49.52
N TYR A 697 -19.07 1.94 48.61
CA TYR A 697 -18.84 1.57 47.21
C TYR A 697 -19.90 2.27 46.38
N ASP A 698 -19.49 3.21 45.54
CA ASP A 698 -20.38 3.97 44.67
C ASP A 698 -20.01 3.71 43.19
N TRP A 699 -21.00 3.34 42.42
CA TRP A 699 -20.86 2.93 41.02
C TRP A 699 -21.49 3.93 40.08
N ASP A 700 -20.80 4.22 38.98
CA ASP A 700 -21.32 4.85 37.77
C ASP A 700 -21.10 3.89 36.60
N PHE A 701 -22.18 3.49 35.92
CA PHE A 701 -22.12 2.49 34.86
C PHE A 701 -21.86 3.09 33.48
N GLY A 702 -21.68 4.41 33.38
CA GLY A 702 -21.37 5.10 32.11
C GLY A 702 -22.54 5.30 31.17
N ASP A 703 -23.77 4.92 31.59
CA ASP A 703 -25.03 5.12 30.90
C ASP A 703 -25.96 6.09 31.63
N GLN A 704 -25.44 6.92 32.52
CA GLN A 704 -26.11 7.84 33.45
C GLN A 704 -26.82 7.14 34.63
N MET A 705 -26.64 5.83 34.78
CA MET A 705 -27.15 5.09 35.91
C MET A 705 -26.07 4.88 36.95
N THR A 706 -26.43 4.97 38.21
CA THR A 706 -25.53 4.79 39.36
C THR A 706 -26.11 3.79 40.34
N SER A 707 -25.26 3.21 41.16
CA SER A 707 -25.66 2.31 42.28
C SER A 707 -24.68 2.42 43.42
N SER A 708 -25.04 1.86 44.59
CA SER A 708 -24.12 1.74 45.71
C SER A 708 -24.19 0.34 46.32
N GLY A 709 -23.06 -0.12 46.82
CA GLY A 709 -22.93 -1.44 47.43
C GLY A 709 -21.71 -2.23 46.96
N ARG A 710 -21.23 -3.15 47.78
CA ARG A 710 -20.02 -3.92 47.53
C ARG A 710 -20.13 -4.82 46.28
N VAL A 711 -21.33 -5.37 46.05
CA VAL A 711 -21.68 -6.14 44.83
C VAL A 711 -23.01 -5.64 44.32
N VAL A 712 -23.08 -5.29 43.07
CA VAL A 712 -24.29 -4.78 42.43
C VAL A 712 -24.52 -5.44 41.08
N THR A 713 -25.74 -5.32 40.57
CA THR A 713 -26.07 -5.76 39.19
C THR A 713 -26.57 -4.56 38.40
N HIS A 714 -26.16 -4.48 37.14
CA HIS A 714 -26.69 -3.49 36.22
C HIS A 714 -27.05 -4.14 34.87
N THR A 715 -28.01 -3.55 34.14
CA THR A 715 -28.48 -4.05 32.85
C THR A 715 -28.53 -2.92 31.86
N TYR A 716 -27.67 -2.99 30.84
CA TYR A 716 -27.65 -2.01 29.76
C TYR A 716 -28.77 -2.28 28.76
N VAL A 717 -29.47 -1.23 28.36
CA VAL A 717 -30.57 -1.31 27.37
C VAL A 717 -30.11 -1.07 25.95
N SER A 718 -28.91 -0.53 25.76
CA SER A 718 -28.32 -0.19 24.45
C SER A 718 -26.99 -0.89 24.24
N LYS A 719 -26.67 -1.23 23.01
CA LYS A 719 -25.34 -1.70 22.60
C LYS A 719 -24.31 -0.56 22.67
N GLY A 720 -23.06 -0.89 22.96
CA GLY A 720 -21.94 0.10 23.06
C GLY A 720 -20.86 -0.35 24.03
N ASN A 721 -19.82 0.47 24.13
CA ASN A 721 -18.79 0.33 25.15
C ASN A 721 -19.06 1.33 26.26
N PHE A 722 -19.19 0.85 27.48
CA PHE A 722 -19.48 1.65 28.65
C PHE A 722 -18.29 1.66 29.61
N THR A 723 -17.90 2.83 30.04
CA THR A 723 -16.87 2.99 31.07
C THR A 723 -17.55 2.97 32.43
N VAL A 724 -17.26 1.94 33.20
CA VAL A 724 -17.76 1.77 34.56
C VAL A 724 -16.76 2.32 35.53
N THR A 725 -17.19 3.18 36.43
CA THR A 725 -16.38 3.75 37.50
C THR A 725 -16.84 3.23 38.85
N LEU A 726 -15.91 2.73 39.67
CA LEU A 726 -16.13 2.45 41.09
C LEU A 726 -15.37 3.46 41.92
N VAL A 727 -16.04 4.12 42.81
CA VAL A 727 -15.45 4.94 43.90
C VAL A 727 -15.62 4.20 45.22
N VAL A 728 -14.54 4.02 45.95
CA VAL A 728 -14.59 3.40 47.29
C VAL A 728 -14.15 4.40 48.35
N THR A 729 -14.75 4.31 49.55
CA THR A 729 -14.41 5.14 50.72
C THR A 729 -13.97 4.21 51.84
N ASP A 730 -12.83 4.56 52.52
CA ASP A 730 -12.32 3.82 53.66
C ASP A 730 -12.94 4.32 54.99
N SER A 731 -12.59 3.61 56.09
CA SER A 731 -13.03 3.96 57.42
C SER A 731 -12.49 5.29 57.96
N PHE A 732 -11.52 5.90 57.28
CA PHE A 732 -10.98 7.20 57.59
C PHE A 732 -11.60 8.33 56.78
N GLY A 733 -12.52 7.99 55.84
CA GLY A 733 -13.22 8.97 54.97
C GLY A 733 -12.42 9.37 53.75
N THR A 734 -11.28 8.71 53.45
CA THR A 734 -10.55 8.94 52.19
C THR A 734 -11.14 8.08 51.05
N THR A 735 -11.04 8.59 49.82
CA THR A 735 -11.69 7.97 48.65
C THR A 735 -10.69 7.70 47.55
N ASN A 736 -10.94 6.65 46.80
CA ASN A 736 -10.24 6.40 45.55
C ASN A 736 -11.18 5.78 44.52
N ARG A 737 -10.82 5.85 43.22
CA ARG A 737 -11.62 5.35 42.14
C ARG A 737 -10.83 4.46 41.19
N THR A 738 -11.54 3.57 40.52
CA THR A 738 -11.01 2.78 39.41
C THR A 738 -12.05 2.74 38.28
N GLU A 739 -11.59 2.54 37.05
CA GLU A 739 -12.40 2.49 35.86
C GLU A 739 -12.16 1.17 35.12
N GLY A 740 -13.22 0.64 34.48
CA GLY A 740 -13.17 -0.55 33.64
C GLY A 740 -14.13 -0.42 32.47
N GLN A 741 -13.94 -1.24 31.41
CA GLN A 741 -14.77 -1.23 30.23
C GLN A 741 -15.71 -2.45 30.19
N VAL A 742 -16.96 -2.24 29.77
CA VAL A 742 -17.94 -3.30 29.52
C VAL A 742 -18.45 -3.13 28.09
N GLU A 743 -18.39 -4.21 27.31
CA GLU A 743 -18.85 -4.23 25.92
C GLU A 743 -20.25 -4.88 25.83
N ILE A 744 -21.22 -4.11 25.33
CA ILE A 744 -22.57 -4.59 25.04
C ILE A 744 -22.70 -4.77 23.53
N ARG A 745 -22.71 -6.02 23.10
CA ARG A 745 -22.68 -6.40 21.67
C ARG A 745 -24.08 -6.46 21.09
N ASN A 746 -24.17 -6.23 19.80
CA ASN A 746 -25.37 -6.45 19.00
C ASN A 746 -25.56 -7.94 18.71
N ARG A 747 -26.81 -8.45 18.81
CA ARG A 747 -27.18 -9.75 18.26
C ARG A 747 -27.60 -9.60 16.81
N ALA A 748 -27.17 -10.52 15.97
CA ALA A 748 -27.60 -10.51 14.59
C ALA A 748 -29.08 -10.94 14.46
N PRO A 749 -29.82 -10.37 13.52
CA PRO A 749 -31.16 -10.80 13.23
C PRO A 749 -31.19 -12.27 12.74
N VAL A 750 -32.27 -12.99 13.04
CA VAL A 750 -32.40 -14.41 12.72
C VAL A 750 -33.64 -14.63 11.83
N ILE A 751 -33.49 -15.43 10.78
CA ILE A 751 -34.61 -15.81 9.92
C ILE A 751 -35.50 -16.80 10.71
N VAL A 752 -36.76 -16.41 10.90
CA VAL A 752 -37.77 -17.23 11.55
C VAL A 752 -38.45 -18.17 10.55
N SER A 753 -38.81 -17.62 9.39
CA SER A 753 -39.41 -18.41 8.31
C SER A 753 -39.26 -17.70 6.96
N THR A 754 -39.37 -18.48 5.90
CA THR A 754 -39.38 -17.99 4.52
C THR A 754 -40.58 -18.57 3.76
N SER A 755 -41.21 -17.80 2.92
CA SER A 755 -42.31 -18.28 2.06
C SER A 755 -42.04 -17.79 0.61
N PRO A 756 -42.03 -18.72 -0.32
CA PRO A 756 -42.04 -20.18 -0.20
C PRO A 756 -40.78 -20.73 0.49
N ALA A 757 -40.83 -21.94 1.02
CA ALA A 757 -39.76 -22.50 1.85
C ALA A 757 -38.48 -22.86 1.04
N ALA A 758 -38.58 -23.05 -0.27
CA ALA A 758 -37.47 -23.49 -1.13
C ALA A 758 -37.68 -23.03 -2.58
N SER A 759 -36.97 -23.66 -3.52
CA SER A 759 -37.05 -23.42 -4.96
C SER A 759 -38.51 -23.51 -5.49
N VAL A 760 -38.87 -22.61 -6.40
CA VAL A 760 -40.22 -22.45 -6.96
C VAL A 760 -40.20 -22.62 -8.47
N VAL A 761 -41.21 -23.31 -8.99
CA VAL A 761 -41.45 -23.37 -10.44
C VAL A 761 -42.69 -22.52 -10.75
N LEU A 762 -42.58 -21.60 -11.68
CA LEU A 762 -43.68 -20.69 -12.07
C LEU A 762 -43.93 -20.75 -13.58
N GLY A 763 -45.17 -20.46 -14.00
CA GLY A 763 -45.47 -20.14 -15.37
C GLY A 763 -44.96 -18.72 -15.76
N VAL A 764 -44.77 -18.47 -17.06
CA VAL A 764 -44.44 -17.12 -17.54
C VAL A 764 -45.56 -16.16 -17.15
N SER A 765 -45.22 -15.04 -16.55
CA SER A 765 -46.11 -14.01 -16.06
C SER A 765 -46.96 -14.43 -14.83
N GLU A 766 -46.68 -15.57 -14.22
CA GLU A 766 -47.33 -15.97 -12.97
C GLU A 766 -46.71 -15.18 -11.79
N PRO A 767 -47.51 -14.44 -11.02
CA PRO A 767 -46.99 -13.72 -9.86
C PRO A 767 -46.84 -14.67 -8.69
N ARG A 768 -45.69 -14.52 -7.96
CA ARG A 768 -45.44 -15.25 -6.75
C ARG A 768 -44.92 -14.29 -5.66
N ALA A 769 -45.55 -14.31 -4.52
CA ALA A 769 -45.05 -13.59 -3.36
C ALA A 769 -43.91 -14.38 -2.68
N PHE A 770 -42.84 -13.67 -2.34
CA PHE A 770 -41.74 -14.12 -1.51
C PHE A 770 -41.75 -13.31 -0.24
N GLU A 771 -41.61 -13.96 0.90
CA GLU A 771 -41.64 -13.32 2.22
C GLU A 771 -40.49 -13.83 3.09
N LEU A 772 -39.85 -12.93 3.79
CA LEU A 772 -38.79 -13.20 4.75
C LEU A 772 -39.24 -12.70 6.12
N VAL A 773 -39.52 -13.62 7.04
CA VAL A 773 -39.87 -13.29 8.42
C VAL A 773 -38.58 -13.38 9.25
N VAL A 774 -38.19 -12.27 9.83
CA VAL A 774 -36.97 -12.11 10.62
C VAL A 774 -37.32 -11.57 12.00
N TRP A 775 -36.63 -12.07 13.00
CA TRP A 775 -36.75 -11.60 14.37
C TRP A 775 -35.38 -11.12 14.87
N ASP A 776 -35.37 -9.97 15.53
CA ASP A 776 -34.18 -9.41 16.16
C ASP A 776 -34.32 -9.53 17.69
N ALA A 777 -33.29 -10.07 18.33
CA ALA A 777 -33.34 -10.35 19.76
C ALA A 777 -33.10 -9.12 20.62
N ASP A 778 -32.52 -8.06 20.06
CA ASP A 778 -32.25 -6.79 20.72
C ASP A 778 -33.36 -5.75 20.47
N GLY A 779 -34.31 -6.11 19.60
CA GLY A 779 -35.45 -5.26 19.24
C GLY A 779 -35.09 -4.15 18.25
N ASP A 780 -33.96 -4.26 17.58
CA ASP A 780 -33.52 -3.28 16.59
C ASP A 780 -34.46 -3.24 15.37
N PRO A 781 -34.74 -2.06 14.80
CA PRO A 781 -35.59 -1.93 13.64
C PRO A 781 -34.95 -2.57 12.41
N LEU A 782 -35.67 -3.53 11.81
CA LEU A 782 -35.23 -4.25 10.64
C LEU A 782 -35.54 -3.50 9.36
N THR A 783 -34.55 -3.43 8.46
CA THR A 783 -34.67 -2.92 7.10
C THR A 783 -34.52 -4.07 6.10
N PHE A 784 -35.36 -4.06 5.04
CA PHE A 784 -35.34 -5.11 4.01
C PHE A 784 -34.79 -4.58 2.68
N SER A 785 -34.06 -5.43 1.96
CA SER A 785 -33.60 -5.18 0.59
C SER A 785 -33.78 -6.43 -0.25
N TRP A 786 -34.28 -6.27 -1.47
CA TRP A 786 -34.53 -7.35 -2.41
C TRP A 786 -33.64 -7.26 -3.63
N TYR A 787 -33.26 -8.41 -4.16
CA TYR A 787 -32.39 -8.51 -5.34
C TYR A 787 -32.94 -9.59 -6.29
N ILE A 788 -32.88 -9.34 -7.59
CA ILE A 788 -33.14 -10.33 -8.64
C ILE A 788 -31.91 -10.41 -9.51
N GLN A 789 -31.34 -11.61 -9.64
CA GLN A 789 -30.08 -11.84 -10.38
C GLN A 789 -28.97 -10.85 -9.94
N GLY A 790 -28.82 -10.63 -8.64
CA GLY A 790 -27.86 -9.68 -8.07
C GLY A 790 -28.24 -8.20 -8.17
N THR A 791 -29.23 -7.82 -8.98
CA THR A 791 -29.67 -6.42 -9.12
C THR A 791 -30.64 -6.05 -8.01
N ARG A 792 -30.36 -4.95 -7.30
CA ARG A 792 -31.23 -4.44 -6.23
C ARG A 792 -32.54 -3.91 -6.76
N ILE A 793 -33.65 -4.30 -6.12
CA ILE A 793 -35.00 -3.87 -6.43
C ILE A 793 -35.42 -2.76 -5.43
N ALA A 794 -36.22 -1.81 -5.88
CA ALA A 794 -36.74 -0.71 -5.04
C ALA A 794 -37.93 -1.22 -4.17
N SER A 795 -37.67 -2.23 -3.30
CA SER A 795 -38.64 -2.72 -2.30
C SER A 795 -37.94 -2.79 -0.94
N THR A 796 -38.64 -2.28 0.08
CA THR A 796 -38.19 -2.30 1.49
C THR A 796 -39.16 -3.06 2.40
N SER A 797 -40.17 -3.72 1.80
CA SER A 797 -41.14 -4.56 2.53
C SER A 797 -40.52 -5.92 2.89
N PRO A 798 -40.95 -6.58 3.97
CA PRO A 798 -40.56 -7.96 4.27
C PRO A 798 -41.04 -8.95 3.21
N SER A 799 -41.88 -8.54 2.29
CA SER A 799 -42.39 -9.35 1.19
C SER A 799 -42.22 -8.65 -0.18
N TYR A 800 -42.03 -9.48 -1.20
CA TYR A 800 -41.86 -9.02 -2.60
C TYR A 800 -42.60 -9.96 -3.56
N VAL A 801 -43.31 -9.42 -4.55
CA VAL A 801 -43.98 -10.21 -5.59
C VAL A 801 -43.10 -10.24 -6.84
N PHE A 802 -42.57 -11.40 -7.16
CA PHE A 802 -41.80 -11.66 -8.37
C PHE A 802 -42.74 -12.10 -9.51
N ILE A 803 -42.48 -11.59 -10.73
CA ILE A 803 -43.16 -12.00 -11.97
C ILE A 803 -42.09 -12.24 -13.03
N GLY A 804 -41.84 -13.50 -13.37
CA GLY A 804 -40.93 -13.91 -14.45
C GLY A 804 -41.54 -13.68 -15.84
N LYS A 805 -41.03 -12.73 -16.59
CA LYS A 805 -41.57 -12.37 -17.93
C LYS A 805 -41.04 -13.27 -19.04
N THR A 806 -39.93 -13.94 -18.85
CA THR A 806 -39.29 -14.85 -19.80
C THR A 806 -38.97 -16.18 -19.13
N PRO A 807 -39.02 -17.32 -19.87
CA PRO A 807 -38.57 -18.60 -19.35
C PRO A 807 -37.07 -18.52 -18.94
N GLY A 808 -36.69 -19.14 -17.83
CA GLY A 808 -35.32 -19.16 -17.35
C GLY A 808 -35.25 -19.33 -15.81
N THR A 809 -34.08 -19.53 -15.33
CA THR A 809 -33.80 -19.62 -13.87
C THR A 809 -33.45 -18.26 -13.31
N TYR A 810 -34.13 -17.88 -12.25
CA TYR A 810 -33.89 -16.60 -11.54
C TYR A 810 -33.52 -16.88 -10.10
N VAL A 811 -32.66 -16.03 -9.55
CA VAL A 811 -32.38 -15.97 -8.13
C VAL A 811 -33.05 -14.75 -7.53
N VAL A 812 -33.98 -14.97 -6.59
CA VAL A 812 -34.59 -13.91 -5.78
C VAL A 812 -33.95 -13.95 -4.40
N ARG A 813 -33.32 -12.86 -3.98
CA ARG A 813 -32.63 -12.75 -2.68
C ARG A 813 -33.25 -11.64 -1.85
N ALA A 814 -33.53 -11.93 -0.59
CA ALA A 814 -33.91 -10.97 0.41
C ALA A 814 -32.78 -10.82 1.44
N VAL A 815 -32.57 -9.61 1.88
CA VAL A 815 -31.62 -9.25 2.95
C VAL A 815 -32.40 -8.48 4.00
N ALA A 816 -32.28 -8.85 5.26
CA ALA A 816 -32.80 -8.10 6.39
C ALA A 816 -31.60 -7.63 7.25
N SER A 817 -31.56 -6.37 7.60
CA SER A 817 -30.49 -5.77 8.41
C SER A 817 -31.08 -4.97 9.56
N ASP A 818 -30.43 -5.05 10.72
CA ASP A 818 -30.65 -4.25 11.93
C ASP A 818 -29.85 -2.94 11.93
N GLY A 819 -29.14 -2.64 10.83
CA GLY A 819 -28.24 -1.48 10.71
C GLY A 819 -26.80 -1.74 11.14
N SER A 820 -26.52 -2.83 11.85
CA SER A 820 -25.17 -3.26 12.28
C SER A 820 -24.76 -4.57 11.63
N THR A 821 -25.72 -5.51 11.54
CA THR A 821 -25.53 -6.83 10.95
C THR A 821 -26.67 -7.16 9.99
N TRP A 822 -26.58 -8.27 9.30
CA TRP A 822 -27.61 -8.67 8.35
C TRP A 822 -27.72 -10.18 8.21
N VAL A 823 -28.90 -10.63 7.76
CA VAL A 823 -29.17 -12.01 7.35
C VAL A 823 -29.82 -12.00 5.98
N ALA A 824 -29.58 -13.03 5.17
CA ALA A 824 -30.13 -13.13 3.83
C ALA A 824 -30.63 -14.53 3.53
N PHE A 825 -31.60 -14.61 2.62
CA PHE A 825 -32.11 -15.85 2.08
C PHE A 825 -32.29 -15.74 0.55
N GLU A 826 -31.99 -16.84 -0.16
CA GLU A 826 -32.08 -16.92 -1.61
C GLU A 826 -33.06 -18.01 -2.05
N TRP A 827 -33.95 -17.65 -2.97
CA TRP A 827 -34.84 -18.57 -3.65
C TRP A 827 -34.41 -18.73 -5.10
N HIS A 828 -34.38 -19.98 -5.57
CA HIS A 828 -34.19 -20.30 -6.97
C HIS A 828 -35.57 -20.47 -7.63
N VAL A 829 -35.85 -19.69 -8.66
CA VAL A 829 -37.15 -19.65 -9.36
C VAL A 829 -36.97 -20.11 -10.79
N ASP A 830 -37.58 -21.21 -11.16
CA ASP A 830 -37.61 -21.76 -12.54
C ASP A 830 -38.89 -21.33 -13.22
N VAL A 831 -38.80 -20.39 -14.18
CA VAL A 831 -39.93 -19.88 -14.96
C VAL A 831 -40.04 -20.69 -16.25
N ARG A 832 -41.14 -21.42 -16.42
CA ARG A 832 -41.37 -22.30 -17.57
C ARG A 832 -42.38 -21.71 -18.53
N GLY A 833 -42.11 -21.83 -19.82
CA GLY A 833 -43.05 -21.50 -20.89
C GLY A 833 -44.24 -22.44 -20.91
N ALA A 834 -45.38 -21.96 -21.35
CA ALA A 834 -46.59 -22.81 -21.52
C ALA A 834 -46.27 -23.99 -22.45
N MET A 835 -46.43 -25.21 -21.95
CA MET A 835 -46.41 -26.39 -22.78
C MET A 835 -47.66 -26.38 -23.68
N VAL A 836 -47.49 -26.32 -25.00
CA VAL A 836 -48.57 -26.55 -25.93
C VAL A 836 -49.00 -28.00 -25.81
N ALA A 837 -50.18 -28.24 -25.34
CA ALA A 837 -50.77 -29.56 -25.30
C ALA A 837 -50.98 -30.07 -26.75
N LEU A 838 -50.29 -31.15 -27.14
CA LEU A 838 -50.58 -31.90 -28.34
C LEU A 838 -51.80 -32.83 -28.03
N PRO A 839 -52.71 -33.04 -29.00
CA PRO A 839 -53.89 -33.86 -28.80
C PRO A 839 -53.55 -35.34 -28.66
N PRO A 840 -54.39 -36.14 -28.02
CA PRO A 840 -54.10 -37.52 -27.73
C PRO A 840 -54.26 -38.42 -28.95
N SER A 841 -53.25 -39.20 -29.28
CA SER A 841 -53.43 -40.34 -30.21
C SER A 841 -52.72 -41.58 -29.67
N ALA A 842 -53.62 -42.58 -29.51
CA ALA A 842 -53.43 -44.04 -29.57
C ALA A 842 -52.50 -44.75 -28.54
N GLU A 843 -53.13 -45.55 -27.78
CA GLU A 843 -52.61 -46.69 -27.02
C GLU A 843 -51.70 -47.63 -27.84
N LEU A 844 -50.61 -48.11 -27.17
CA LEU A 844 -50.19 -49.51 -27.24
C LEU A 844 -49.38 -49.88 -25.98
N PRO A 845 -49.46 -51.09 -25.44
CA PRO A 845 -49.09 -51.45 -24.12
C PRO A 845 -47.70 -52.09 -24.03
N GLY A 846 -47.10 -52.00 -22.86
CA GLY A 846 -46.05 -52.95 -22.50
C GLY A 846 -44.80 -52.34 -21.85
N THR A 847 -44.61 -52.85 -20.62
CA THR A 847 -43.36 -52.88 -19.88
C THR A 847 -42.90 -51.63 -19.12
N TYR A 848 -43.45 -51.46 -17.92
CA TYR A 848 -42.75 -50.78 -16.86
C TYR A 848 -42.53 -51.76 -15.67
N ALA A 849 -41.36 -52.33 -15.63
CA ALA A 849 -40.79 -52.94 -14.43
C ALA A 849 -39.27 -52.82 -14.50
N SER A 850 -38.72 -51.78 -13.91
CA SER A 850 -37.38 -51.73 -13.38
C SER A 850 -36.81 -50.30 -13.28
N MET A 851 -37.37 -49.46 -12.43
CA MET A 851 -36.70 -48.21 -11.97
C MET A 851 -37.09 -47.78 -10.55
N GLY A 852 -37.60 -48.71 -9.77
CA GLY A 852 -38.03 -48.44 -8.37
C GLY A 852 -36.99 -48.78 -7.27
N VAL A 853 -35.85 -49.37 -7.61
CA VAL A 853 -34.93 -49.94 -6.60
C VAL A 853 -33.69 -49.12 -6.35
N VAL A 854 -33.32 -48.18 -7.25
CA VAL A 854 -32.07 -47.37 -7.10
C VAL A 854 -32.28 -46.13 -6.22
N ALA A 855 -33.48 -45.61 -6.08
CA ALA A 855 -33.74 -44.40 -5.27
C ALA A 855 -33.81 -44.66 -3.77
N LEU A 856 -34.10 -45.90 -3.33
CA LEU A 856 -34.12 -46.23 -1.90
C LEU A 856 -32.74 -46.62 -1.30
N ALA A 857 -31.79 -46.98 -2.17
CA ALA A 857 -30.41 -47.31 -1.72
C ALA A 857 -29.55 -46.04 -1.45
N LEU A 858 -29.81 -44.90 -2.10
CA LEU A 858 -29.05 -43.66 -1.89
C LEU A 858 -29.47 -42.94 -0.60
N VAL A 859 -30.73 -43.03 -0.18
CA VAL A 859 -31.19 -42.40 1.06
C VAL A 859 -30.71 -43.18 2.29
N GLY A 860 -30.57 -44.49 2.19
CA GLY A 860 -30.06 -45.36 3.27
C GLY A 860 -28.55 -45.10 3.55
N THR A 861 -27.77 -44.84 2.52
CA THR A 861 -26.32 -44.63 2.66
C THR A 861 -25.98 -43.28 3.28
N ILE A 862 -26.77 -42.23 2.99
CA ILE A 862 -26.56 -40.88 3.56
C ILE A 862 -26.94 -40.87 5.05
N ALA A 863 -27.98 -41.61 5.47
CA ALA A 863 -28.40 -41.69 6.86
C ALA A 863 -27.36 -42.45 7.73
N VAL A 864 -26.73 -43.51 7.18
CA VAL A 864 -25.71 -44.27 7.89
C VAL A 864 -24.41 -43.47 8.05
N HIS A 865 -24.03 -42.68 7.07
CA HIS A 865 -22.85 -41.82 7.17
C HIS A 865 -23.04 -40.65 8.15
N ALA A 866 -24.23 -40.06 8.21
CA ALA A 866 -24.57 -39.02 9.19
C ALA A 866 -24.58 -39.52 10.63
N LEU A 867 -25.01 -40.78 10.85
CA LEU A 867 -24.98 -41.43 12.18
C LEU A 867 -23.55 -41.79 12.61
N HIS A 868 -22.67 -42.22 11.68
CA HIS A 868 -21.26 -42.47 11.95
C HIS A 868 -20.47 -41.20 12.30
N ALA A 869 -20.70 -40.11 11.59
CA ALA A 869 -20.06 -38.83 11.85
C ALA A 869 -20.47 -38.25 13.23
N ARG A 870 -21.74 -38.40 13.63
CA ARG A 870 -22.20 -37.99 14.98
C ARG A 870 -21.57 -38.83 16.09
N LYS A 871 -21.34 -40.12 15.86
CA LYS A 871 -20.71 -40.99 16.84
C LYS A 871 -19.23 -40.65 17.00
N GLN A 872 -18.48 -40.42 15.91
CA GLN A 872 -17.09 -40.00 15.96
C GLN A 872 -16.88 -38.64 16.66
N LEU A 873 -17.77 -37.68 16.42
CA LEU A 873 -17.70 -36.36 17.09
C LEU A 873 -17.94 -36.47 18.61
N ARG A 874 -18.82 -37.36 19.03
CA ARG A 874 -19.12 -37.60 20.47
C ARG A 874 -17.98 -38.32 21.18
N ASP A 875 -17.33 -39.27 20.51
CA ASP A 875 -16.21 -40.02 21.07
C ASP A 875 -14.94 -39.17 21.17
N ASP A 876 -14.72 -38.23 20.22
CA ASP A 876 -13.63 -37.28 20.24
C ASP A 876 -13.82 -36.19 21.32
N LEU A 877 -15.05 -35.70 21.56
CA LEU A 877 -15.36 -34.81 22.69
C LEU A 877 -15.15 -35.48 24.05
N ALA A 878 -15.52 -36.76 24.19
CA ALA A 878 -15.31 -37.52 25.41
C ALA A 878 -13.81 -37.79 25.69
N ALA A 879 -13.03 -38.00 24.64
CA ALA A 879 -11.57 -38.15 24.75
C ALA A 879 -10.86 -36.83 25.11
N ARG A 880 -11.33 -35.67 24.61
CA ARG A 880 -10.81 -34.37 25.00
C ARG A 880 -11.17 -33.96 26.41
N MET A 881 -12.37 -34.28 26.89
CA MET A 881 -12.76 -34.00 28.28
C MET A 881 -11.99 -34.84 29.31
N LYS A 882 -11.58 -36.09 28.99
CA LYS A 882 -10.72 -36.89 29.86
C LYS A 882 -9.28 -36.41 29.98
N ARG A 883 -8.77 -35.59 29.06
CA ARG A 883 -7.42 -34.99 29.09
C ARG A 883 -7.35 -33.66 29.85
N LEU A 884 -8.49 -33.03 30.16
CA LEU A 884 -8.54 -31.72 30.80
C LEU A 884 -8.80 -31.81 32.34
N TRP A 885 -8.98 -32.99 32.93
CA TRP A 885 -9.14 -33.13 34.36
C TRP A 885 -8.33 -34.32 34.90
N PRO A 886 -7.09 -34.12 35.35
CA PRO A 886 -6.41 -35.14 36.16
C PRO A 886 -7.00 -35.07 37.59
N ARG A 887 -7.57 -36.18 38.03
CA ARG A 887 -7.87 -36.38 39.45
C ARG A 887 -6.54 -36.50 40.20
N HIS A 888 -6.28 -35.59 41.11
CA HIS A 888 -5.30 -35.81 42.17
C HIS A 888 -5.96 -36.58 43.34
N PRO A 889 -5.17 -37.45 44.02
CA PRO A 889 -5.63 -38.27 45.13
C PRO A 889 -5.93 -37.49 46.39
#